data_371ab630a35882cc5500f4076a0d7e08
#
_entry.id   371ab630a35882cc5500f4076a0d7e08
#
_cell.length_a   1.000
_cell.length_b   1.000
_cell.length_c   1.000
_cell.angle_alpha   90.00
_cell.angle_beta   90.00
_cell.angle_gamma   90.00
#
_symmetry.space_group_name_H-M   'P 1'
#
loop_
_entity.id
_entity.type
_entity.pdbx_description
1 polymer ?
#
loop_
_entity_poly.entity_id
_entity_poly.type
_entity_poly.pdbx_seq_one_letter_code
_entity_poly.pdbx_strand_id
1 'polypeptide(L)'
;MSKKITLAIISLMVFSLICPIFAEDVPYGIGSWDADSLGSHRAVVRVSIKADAVRIHIPWRRRDFNPEKKNIIIIDAKTGVRIENIYRLEINREFGDLVFQPKSMPGDYYIYYLPYKVSGSRNYPKVNYPEPKDTAKSAWIQRNGLAEGNLADKKKKQFPEAQVLEIQSVNEFNSFYPMELTAAFREMNSLLERYPKSSYLLFPEDRKFPIRMTDDIPLRWIKTGPLDTFEGDAFRGEFYAFQIGIYACREAIEDIDVRFSSVECAASNTYIPASEMSCFNTGGIDSAGREFKKKCSVGKGKIQALWCGVQIPADAKPGKYEGQVNVIPKGMESGTIKIVLNVGKEILKDAGDSKLWRHSRLRWLDSMIAFDDTVAAPFTPMFVKNNVVSCLGRKVAVGSKGFPVSIKSLFAPEMTCLTDIGREILSSPIKLVVENAEGGILSWSGGSVEIVKRSEGAIAWQSQSKAGPLKMDCRAQMEFDGCIEFLVTISTLKTLKVRNIRLEVPLVKDVARYMMGMGFKGGYRPAEYNWKWDRKNNQDSVWIGDVHAGLQCSFKDENYIRPLNTNFYLSKPLNMPPSWWNDGKGGCNLKETGESTFLISAYSGERTIKEGEKLHFNFRLLLTPFKMIDTKAQWNTRFYHSFKPPEEVAATGANTINVHHATEINPYINYPFLRPEKMRAYIHEAHKLGLKVKIYYTVRELSNHAPEIFALRSLGDEILSYGHGGGFSWLQEHLGSNYIAAWFVPTLEDAAVINSGVSRWHNYYVEGLNWLVKNVGIDGLYIDDVAFDRTTMKRVRKVLDWGRKGALIDLHSANQFNVRDGFANSANLYLEHFPYLNRLWFGEYFDYDSSPDFWLVEMSGIPFGVMGEMLQDGGNAWRGMLYGMTSRLPWAGDPTHLWKVWDDFGIQDSQMIGYWVKSCPVKTDNKDVLATAYVKKRKVLVSLASWAKETVHCRLNIDWNALGLDPKKAKLYAPGIENFQGSVTFKPEDKIPVEPGRGWLLVLSE
;
A
#
# COMPACT_ATOMS: atom_id res chain seq x y z
N MET A 1 46.11 -33.14 -60.61
CA MET A 1 45.50 -32.01 -59.82
C MET A 1 44.00 -31.73 -60.16
N SER A 2 43.25 -32.72 -60.56
CA SER A 2 41.86 -32.47 -61.06
C SER A 2 40.75 -33.30 -60.40
N LYS A 3 41.05 -34.09 -59.35
CA LYS A 3 40.03 -34.90 -58.63
C LYS A 3 39.75 -34.48 -57.20
N LYS A 4 40.41 -33.43 -56.64
CA LYS A 4 40.16 -32.94 -55.29
C LYS A 4 39.31 -31.67 -55.22
N ILE A 5 38.98 -31.01 -56.34
CA ILE A 5 38.16 -29.79 -56.39
C ILE A 5 36.66 -30.12 -56.52
N THR A 6 36.32 -31.28 -57.14
CA THR A 6 34.90 -31.67 -57.34
C THR A 6 34.25 -32.23 -56.12
N LEU A 7 34.97 -32.72 -55.08
CA LEU A 7 34.39 -33.21 -53.81
C LEU A 7 34.14 -32.09 -52.84
N ALA A 8 34.83 -30.95 -52.94
CA ALA A 8 34.58 -29.78 -52.06
C ALA A 8 33.34 -28.98 -52.46
N ILE A 9 32.98 -29.00 -53.77
CA ILE A 9 31.77 -28.25 -54.21
C ILE A 9 30.51 -29.07 -54.00
N ILE A 10 30.55 -30.38 -53.94
CA ILE A 10 29.38 -31.21 -53.59
C ILE A 10 29.11 -31.20 -52.08
N SER A 11 30.13 -31.02 -51.21
CA SER A 11 29.95 -30.87 -49.77
C SER A 11 29.39 -29.48 -49.36
N LEU A 12 29.61 -28.43 -50.19
CA LEU A 12 29.05 -27.09 -49.96
C LEU A 12 27.61 -26.92 -50.46
N MET A 13 27.17 -27.76 -51.42
CA MET A 13 25.78 -27.72 -51.92
C MET A 13 24.79 -28.56 -51.08
N VAL A 14 25.24 -29.47 -50.25
CA VAL A 14 24.35 -30.25 -49.36
C VAL A 14 24.07 -29.54 -48.02
N PHE A 15 24.92 -28.56 -47.62
CA PHE A 15 24.67 -27.76 -46.41
C PHE A 15 23.81 -26.50 -46.63
N SER A 16 23.47 -26.14 -47.87
CA SER A 16 22.61 -24.97 -48.18
C SER A 16 21.14 -25.30 -48.37
N LEU A 17 20.68 -26.54 -48.07
CA LEU A 17 19.28 -26.95 -48.26
C LEU A 17 18.51 -27.24 -46.97
N ILE A 18 19.06 -26.88 -45.78
CA ILE A 18 18.29 -26.92 -44.52
C ILE A 18 18.51 -25.58 -43.78
N CYS A 19 18.22 -24.47 -44.45
CA CYS A 19 17.83 -23.25 -43.73
C CYS A 19 16.30 -23.29 -43.67
N PRO A 20 15.69 -23.31 -42.50
CA PRO A 20 14.26 -23.05 -42.41
C PRO A 20 14.05 -21.65 -43.00
N ILE A 21 13.17 -21.57 -44.02
CA ILE A 21 12.65 -20.29 -44.55
C ILE A 21 11.91 -19.64 -43.39
N PHE A 22 12.61 -18.86 -42.56
CA PHE A 22 11.92 -17.87 -41.73
C PHE A 22 11.31 -16.86 -42.70
N ALA A 23 9.99 -16.73 -42.69
CA ALA A 23 9.33 -15.62 -43.36
C ALA A 23 10.06 -14.33 -42.95
N GLU A 24 10.29 -13.43 -43.94
CA GLU A 24 10.93 -12.13 -43.64
C GLU A 24 10.28 -11.52 -42.38
N ASP A 25 11.10 -11.22 -41.38
CA ASP A 25 10.61 -10.65 -40.11
C ASP A 25 9.99 -9.29 -40.43
N VAL A 26 8.68 -9.15 -40.20
CA VAL A 26 8.04 -7.83 -40.29
C VAL A 26 8.66 -6.94 -39.22
N PRO A 27 9.14 -5.74 -39.57
CA PRO A 27 9.68 -4.79 -38.58
C PRO A 27 8.60 -4.31 -37.61
N TYR A 28 9.03 -3.98 -36.38
CA TYR A 28 8.20 -3.40 -35.34
C TYR A 28 8.68 -1.98 -35.07
N GLY A 29 7.72 -1.04 -35.01
CA GLY A 29 7.99 0.38 -34.83
C GLY A 29 6.94 1.10 -34.01
N ILE A 30 7.09 2.41 -33.94
CA ILE A 30 6.22 3.31 -33.18
C ILE A 30 5.59 4.31 -34.15
N GLY A 31 4.27 4.45 -34.05
CA GLY A 31 3.49 5.45 -34.77
C GLY A 31 2.94 6.54 -33.87
N SER A 32 2.01 7.33 -34.42
CA SER A 32 1.26 8.33 -33.65
C SER A 32 -0.15 8.43 -34.21
N TRP A 33 -1.16 8.23 -33.34
CA TRP A 33 -2.59 8.35 -33.66
C TRP A 33 -3.42 8.47 -32.40
N ASP A 34 -4.71 8.78 -32.53
CA ASP A 34 -5.66 8.75 -31.41
C ASP A 34 -6.02 7.31 -31.05
N ALA A 35 -5.49 6.84 -29.92
CA ALA A 35 -5.70 5.48 -29.42
C ALA A 35 -7.09 5.27 -28.80
N ASP A 36 -7.79 6.32 -28.36
CA ASP A 36 -9.08 6.20 -27.68
C ASP A 36 -10.18 5.60 -28.57
N SER A 37 -10.06 5.81 -29.88
CA SER A 37 -11.01 5.27 -30.87
C SER A 37 -10.50 4.08 -31.66
N LEU A 38 -9.17 3.94 -31.81
CA LEU A 38 -8.53 2.99 -32.71
C LEU A 38 -7.73 1.89 -32.02
N GLY A 39 -7.50 2.03 -30.71
CA GLY A 39 -6.62 1.14 -29.95
C GLY A 39 -5.14 1.47 -30.11
N SER A 40 -4.30 0.76 -29.37
CA SER A 40 -2.87 1.07 -29.25
C SER A 40 -1.98 0.39 -30.29
N HIS A 41 -2.54 -0.42 -31.22
CA HIS A 41 -1.78 -1.24 -32.16
C HIS A 41 -2.34 -1.22 -33.58
N ARG A 42 -1.44 -1.16 -34.60
CA ARG A 42 -1.81 -1.26 -36.01
C ARG A 42 -0.73 -1.97 -36.85
N ALA A 43 -1.14 -2.49 -38.00
CA ALA A 43 -0.25 -2.87 -39.08
C ALA A 43 -0.29 -1.79 -40.16
N VAL A 44 0.87 -1.43 -40.70
CA VAL A 44 1.03 -0.56 -41.87
C VAL A 44 1.16 -1.46 -43.09
N VAL A 45 0.28 -1.26 -44.06
CA VAL A 45 0.15 -2.17 -45.22
C VAL A 45 0.18 -1.38 -46.51
N ARG A 46 0.91 -1.89 -47.52
CA ARG A 46 1.02 -1.30 -48.86
C ARG A 46 0.26 -2.09 -49.90
N VAL A 47 -0.62 -1.43 -50.63
CA VAL A 47 -1.28 -1.94 -51.81
C VAL A 47 -0.58 -1.34 -53.06
N SER A 48 0.07 -2.19 -53.87
CA SER A 48 0.81 -1.74 -55.04
C SER A 48 0.03 -1.93 -56.34
N ILE A 49 -0.99 -2.79 -56.35
CA ILE A 49 -1.74 -3.23 -57.54
C ILE A 49 -3.17 -2.70 -57.47
N LYS A 50 -3.69 -2.21 -58.60
CA LYS A 50 -5.09 -1.76 -58.71
C LYS A 50 -6.02 -2.97 -58.81
N ALA A 51 -6.90 -3.14 -57.80
CA ALA A 51 -7.89 -4.23 -57.73
C ALA A 51 -9.12 -3.86 -56.94
N ASP A 52 -10.30 -4.50 -57.20
CA ASP A 52 -11.54 -4.32 -56.42
C ASP A 52 -11.48 -5.01 -55.06
N ALA A 53 -10.61 -6.02 -54.91
CA ALA A 53 -10.36 -6.72 -53.67
C ALA A 53 -8.88 -7.10 -53.55
N VAL A 54 -8.30 -6.90 -52.41
CA VAL A 54 -6.88 -7.20 -52.13
C VAL A 54 -6.81 -8.03 -50.86
N ARG A 55 -6.00 -9.10 -50.87
CA ARG A 55 -5.74 -9.91 -49.65
C ARG A 55 -4.53 -9.36 -48.92
N ILE A 56 -4.55 -9.49 -47.59
CA ILE A 56 -3.41 -9.22 -46.73
C ILE A 56 -3.27 -10.34 -45.68
N HIS A 57 -2.05 -10.84 -45.52
CA HIS A 57 -1.64 -11.72 -44.44
C HIS A 57 -0.82 -10.93 -43.43
N ILE A 58 -1.30 -10.77 -42.19
CA ILE A 58 -0.64 -9.97 -41.13
C ILE A 58 -0.13 -10.94 -40.05
N PRO A 59 1.17 -11.19 -39.92
CA PRO A 59 1.72 -12.09 -38.88
C PRO A 59 1.90 -11.32 -37.55
N TRP A 60 0.81 -10.94 -36.89
CA TRP A 60 0.78 -10.04 -35.72
C TRP A 60 1.18 -10.67 -34.39
N ARG A 61 1.21 -12.02 -34.28
CA ARG A 61 1.74 -12.73 -33.08
C ARG A 61 1.15 -12.22 -31.75
N ARG A 62 -0.18 -12.23 -31.68
CA ARG A 62 -0.95 -11.65 -30.58
C ARG A 62 -1.00 -12.59 -29.37
N ARG A 63 -0.88 -12.02 -28.17
CA ARG A 63 -1.05 -12.76 -26.92
C ARG A 63 -2.48 -12.77 -26.39
N ASP A 64 -3.33 -11.86 -26.85
CA ASP A 64 -4.72 -11.76 -26.40
C ASP A 64 -5.59 -12.95 -26.85
N PHE A 65 -6.53 -13.33 -25.99
CA PHE A 65 -7.46 -14.42 -26.27
C PHE A 65 -8.59 -13.99 -27.23
N ASN A 66 -9.09 -14.96 -28.02
CA ASN A 66 -10.24 -14.82 -28.92
C ASN A 66 -10.10 -13.60 -29.88
N PRO A 67 -8.98 -13.45 -30.61
CA PRO A 67 -8.80 -12.34 -31.53
C PRO A 67 -9.86 -12.32 -32.66
N GLU A 68 -10.43 -13.46 -32.99
CA GLU A 68 -11.56 -13.62 -33.95
C GLU A 68 -12.84 -12.91 -33.50
N LYS A 69 -13.01 -12.69 -32.21
CA LYS A 69 -14.15 -11.95 -31.61
C LYS A 69 -13.89 -10.46 -31.44
N LYS A 70 -12.74 -9.97 -31.87
CA LYS A 70 -12.38 -8.55 -31.76
C LYS A 70 -12.45 -7.87 -33.11
N ASN A 71 -12.92 -6.61 -33.09
CA ASN A 71 -13.10 -5.85 -34.32
C ASN A 71 -11.75 -5.45 -34.94
N ILE A 72 -11.75 -5.18 -36.23
CA ILE A 72 -10.65 -4.68 -37.04
C ILE A 72 -11.13 -3.44 -37.78
N ILE A 73 -10.31 -2.39 -37.79
CA ILE A 73 -10.59 -1.14 -38.50
C ILE A 73 -9.49 -0.94 -39.54
N ILE A 74 -9.88 -0.68 -40.82
CA ILE A 74 -8.95 -0.36 -41.88
C ILE A 74 -9.18 1.09 -42.32
N ILE A 75 -8.12 1.87 -42.38
CA ILE A 75 -8.12 3.28 -42.78
C ILE A 75 -7.15 3.47 -43.95
N ASP A 76 -7.59 4.13 -45.01
CA ASP A 76 -6.74 4.59 -46.12
C ASP A 76 -5.83 5.70 -45.60
N ALA A 77 -4.53 5.49 -45.61
CA ALA A 77 -3.54 6.40 -45.00
C ALA A 77 -3.49 7.78 -45.71
N LYS A 78 -3.84 7.87 -47.00
CA LYS A 78 -3.83 9.09 -47.76
C LYS A 78 -5.05 9.96 -47.50
N THR A 79 -6.22 9.33 -47.39
CA THR A 79 -7.51 10.06 -47.32
C THR A 79 -8.09 10.12 -45.91
N GLY A 80 -7.60 9.31 -44.98
CA GLY A 80 -8.18 9.14 -43.66
C GLY A 80 -9.53 8.40 -43.65
N VAL A 81 -10.00 7.93 -44.80
CA VAL A 81 -11.32 7.31 -44.93
C VAL A 81 -11.30 5.86 -44.48
N ARG A 82 -12.27 5.49 -43.66
CA ARG A 82 -12.49 4.11 -43.24
C ARG A 82 -12.97 3.24 -44.41
N ILE A 83 -12.42 2.04 -44.49
CA ILE A 83 -12.81 1.01 -45.44
C ILE A 83 -13.99 0.23 -44.86
N GLU A 84 -15.11 0.16 -45.58
CA GLU A 84 -16.29 -0.59 -45.15
C GLU A 84 -16.29 -2.03 -45.67
N ASN A 85 -15.82 -2.27 -46.92
CA ASN A 85 -15.78 -3.60 -47.51
C ASN A 85 -14.54 -4.35 -47.01
N ILE A 86 -14.73 -5.11 -45.93
CA ILE A 86 -13.72 -5.96 -45.27
C ILE A 86 -14.33 -7.33 -45.11
N TYR A 87 -13.61 -8.37 -45.52
CA TYR A 87 -13.95 -9.76 -45.32
C TYR A 87 -12.84 -10.47 -44.55
N ARG A 88 -13.20 -11.16 -43.46
CA ARG A 88 -12.27 -11.86 -42.55
C ARG A 88 -12.17 -13.31 -43.01
N LEU A 89 -11.05 -13.71 -43.61
CA LEU A 89 -10.80 -15.07 -44.05
C LEU A 89 -10.45 -15.97 -42.87
N GLU A 90 -9.44 -15.57 -42.12
CA GLU A 90 -8.99 -16.29 -40.95
C GLU A 90 -8.36 -15.31 -39.95
N ILE A 91 -8.79 -15.38 -38.72
CA ILE A 91 -8.25 -14.54 -37.63
C ILE A 91 -7.92 -15.48 -36.48
N ASN A 92 -6.66 -15.51 -36.12
CA ASN A 92 -6.16 -16.24 -34.95
C ASN A 92 -5.05 -15.48 -34.26
N ARG A 93 -4.41 -16.06 -33.23
CA ARG A 93 -3.36 -15.40 -32.46
C ARG A 93 -2.05 -15.23 -33.22
N GLU A 94 -1.79 -16.09 -34.22
CA GLU A 94 -0.56 -16.04 -35.00
C GLU A 94 -0.64 -14.99 -36.10
N PHE A 95 -1.78 -14.96 -36.82
CA PHE A 95 -1.96 -14.08 -37.98
C PHE A 95 -3.42 -13.67 -38.21
N GLY A 96 -3.59 -12.65 -39.04
CA GLY A 96 -4.87 -12.23 -39.59
C GLY A 96 -4.82 -12.24 -41.12
N ASP A 97 -5.71 -13.05 -41.74
CA ASP A 97 -5.98 -13.03 -43.19
C ASP A 97 -7.24 -12.26 -43.47
N LEU A 98 -7.11 -11.17 -44.21
CA LEU A 98 -8.20 -10.27 -44.57
C LEU A 98 -8.26 -10.06 -46.09
N VAL A 99 -9.47 -9.82 -46.62
CA VAL A 99 -9.70 -9.24 -47.94
C VAL A 99 -10.41 -7.92 -47.76
N PHE A 100 -9.96 -6.87 -48.39
CA PHE A 100 -10.58 -5.56 -48.31
C PHE A 100 -10.62 -4.86 -49.69
N GLN A 101 -11.54 -3.89 -49.82
CA GLN A 101 -11.63 -3.07 -51.03
C GLN A 101 -10.80 -1.79 -50.85
N PRO A 102 -9.64 -1.65 -51.48
CA PRO A 102 -8.81 -0.44 -51.38
C PRO A 102 -9.44 0.73 -52.12
N LYS A 103 -9.24 1.95 -51.64
CA LYS A 103 -9.66 3.21 -52.27
C LYS A 103 -8.51 3.90 -53.01
N SER A 104 -7.38 4.08 -52.37
CA SER A 104 -6.16 4.66 -52.94
C SER A 104 -5.24 3.53 -53.43
N MET A 105 -4.99 3.53 -54.75
CA MET A 105 -4.13 2.49 -55.38
C MET A 105 -3.20 3.10 -56.42
N PRO A 106 -1.86 2.98 -56.26
CA PRO A 106 -1.18 2.45 -55.11
C PRO A 106 -1.37 3.32 -53.88
N GLY A 107 -1.26 2.72 -52.66
CA GLY A 107 -1.43 3.46 -51.41
C GLY A 107 -1.14 2.61 -50.18
N ASP A 108 -0.98 3.28 -49.06
CA ASP A 108 -0.78 2.66 -47.77
C ASP A 108 -2.07 2.68 -46.97
N TYR A 109 -2.21 1.66 -46.09
CA TYR A 109 -3.38 1.44 -45.24
C TYR A 109 -2.95 1.14 -43.82
N TYR A 110 -3.74 1.65 -42.86
CA TYR A 110 -3.56 1.36 -41.45
C TYR A 110 -4.60 0.35 -40.98
N ILE A 111 -4.19 -0.79 -40.46
CA ILE A 111 -5.06 -1.85 -39.97
C ILE A 111 -4.95 -1.94 -38.45
N TYR A 112 -5.94 -1.41 -37.75
CA TYR A 112 -6.03 -1.40 -36.29
C TYR A 112 -6.73 -2.69 -35.84
N TYR A 113 -6.07 -3.50 -34.99
CA TYR A 113 -6.56 -4.84 -34.67
C TYR A 113 -6.93 -5.04 -33.18
N LEU A 114 -6.79 -4.01 -32.33
CA LEU A 114 -7.24 -3.96 -30.93
C LEU A 114 -8.00 -2.68 -30.62
N PRO A 115 -8.97 -2.23 -31.49
CA PRO A 115 -9.77 -1.06 -31.14
C PRO A 115 -10.62 -1.37 -29.89
N TYR A 116 -10.72 -0.41 -28.99
CA TYR A 116 -11.48 -0.55 -27.75
C TYR A 116 -12.47 0.57 -27.53
N LYS A 117 -13.38 0.39 -26.56
CA LYS A 117 -14.29 1.39 -26.04
C LYS A 117 -14.11 1.49 -24.53
N VAL A 118 -14.06 2.73 -24.04
CA VAL A 118 -13.97 3.01 -22.61
C VAL A 118 -15.36 3.33 -22.05
N SER A 119 -15.70 2.74 -20.92
CA SER A 119 -16.87 3.01 -20.11
C SER A 119 -16.46 3.04 -18.63
N GLY A 120 -17.42 3.28 -17.73
CA GLY A 120 -17.10 3.41 -16.30
C GLY A 120 -16.80 4.85 -15.90
N SER A 121 -16.21 5.06 -14.73
CA SER A 121 -15.81 6.40 -14.28
C SER A 121 -14.42 6.77 -14.83
N ARG A 122 -14.10 8.06 -14.81
CA ARG A 122 -12.81 8.58 -15.28
C ARG A 122 -11.62 7.86 -14.63
N ASN A 123 -11.70 7.60 -13.33
CA ASN A 123 -10.61 7.01 -12.55
C ASN A 123 -10.74 5.49 -12.34
N TYR A 124 -11.84 4.88 -12.80
CA TYR A 124 -12.06 3.43 -12.82
C TYR A 124 -12.67 3.03 -14.16
N PRO A 125 -11.88 3.09 -15.25
CA PRO A 125 -12.36 2.76 -16.59
C PRO A 125 -12.64 1.27 -16.71
N LYS A 126 -13.60 0.95 -17.57
CA LYS A 126 -13.87 -0.40 -18.06
C LYS A 126 -13.65 -0.38 -19.56
N VAL A 127 -12.56 -0.97 -20.00
CA VAL A 127 -12.24 -1.12 -21.41
C VAL A 127 -12.81 -2.43 -21.94
N ASN A 128 -13.53 -2.34 -23.06
CA ASN A 128 -14.08 -3.47 -23.77
C ASN A 128 -13.66 -3.43 -25.24
N TYR A 129 -13.31 -4.59 -25.80
CA TYR A 129 -12.96 -4.74 -27.21
C TYR A 129 -14.25 -5.12 -27.97
N PRO A 130 -14.74 -4.27 -28.90
CA PRO A 130 -15.97 -4.52 -29.65
C PRO A 130 -15.87 -5.79 -30.49
N GLU A 131 -16.99 -6.48 -30.62
CA GLU A 131 -17.10 -7.60 -31.56
C GLU A 131 -17.05 -7.09 -33.02
N PRO A 132 -16.64 -7.95 -33.96
CA PRO A 132 -16.63 -7.64 -35.38
C PRO A 132 -18.02 -7.26 -35.89
N LYS A 133 -18.03 -6.32 -36.83
CA LYS A 133 -19.24 -5.94 -37.55
C LYS A 133 -19.06 -6.28 -39.03
N ASP A 134 -20.05 -6.95 -39.61
CA ASP A 134 -20.12 -7.16 -41.03
C ASP A 134 -20.52 -5.85 -41.72
N THR A 135 -19.55 -5.14 -42.25
CA THR A 135 -19.74 -3.84 -42.92
C THR A 135 -19.69 -3.96 -44.44
N ALA A 136 -19.25 -5.10 -44.95
CA ALA A 136 -19.08 -5.34 -46.38
C ALA A 136 -20.43 -5.42 -47.11
N LYS A 137 -20.54 -4.71 -48.23
CA LYS A 137 -21.76 -4.74 -49.08
C LYS A 137 -21.92 -6.11 -49.75
N SER A 138 -23.12 -6.68 -49.68
CA SER A 138 -23.44 -7.97 -50.25
C SER A 138 -23.05 -8.08 -51.73
N ALA A 139 -23.27 -7.02 -52.54
CA ALA A 139 -22.88 -6.98 -53.95
C ALA A 139 -21.35 -7.05 -54.16
N TRP A 140 -20.53 -6.48 -53.23
CA TRP A 140 -19.09 -6.61 -53.31
C TRP A 140 -18.61 -8.01 -52.89
N ILE A 141 -19.24 -8.62 -51.86
CA ILE A 141 -19.01 -10.00 -51.45
C ILE A 141 -19.26 -10.96 -52.58
N GLN A 142 -20.43 -10.87 -53.24
CA GLN A 142 -20.82 -11.75 -54.36
C GLN A 142 -19.91 -11.59 -55.56
N ARG A 143 -19.60 -10.33 -56.00
CA ARG A 143 -18.76 -10.03 -57.12
C ARG A 143 -17.33 -10.60 -56.98
N ASN A 144 -16.83 -10.64 -55.74
CA ASN A 144 -15.49 -11.16 -55.45
C ASN A 144 -15.49 -12.64 -55.03
N GLY A 145 -16.66 -13.34 -55.07
CA GLY A 145 -16.76 -14.75 -54.72
C GLY A 145 -16.46 -15.06 -53.26
N LEU A 146 -16.76 -14.13 -52.36
CA LEU A 146 -16.51 -14.24 -50.92
C LEU A 146 -17.68 -14.85 -50.14
N ALA A 147 -18.81 -15.07 -50.79
CA ALA A 147 -20.05 -15.59 -50.15
C ALA A 147 -20.01 -17.10 -49.84
N GLU A 148 -19.12 -17.87 -50.45
CA GLU A 148 -19.00 -19.32 -50.24
C GLU A 148 -18.10 -19.58 -49.03
N GLY A 149 -18.68 -20.09 -47.93
CA GLY A 149 -18.11 -20.25 -46.60
C GLY A 149 -17.03 -21.31 -46.40
N ASN A 150 -16.25 -21.68 -47.36
CA ASN A 150 -14.99 -22.39 -47.25
C ASN A 150 -14.17 -22.06 -48.47
N LEU A 151 -13.47 -20.94 -48.48
CA LEU A 151 -12.50 -20.63 -49.51
C LEU A 151 -11.32 -21.62 -49.39
N ALA A 152 -11.40 -22.72 -50.10
CA ALA A 152 -10.28 -23.65 -50.24
C ALA A 152 -9.01 -22.85 -50.63
N ASP A 153 -7.82 -23.29 -50.19
CA ASP A 153 -6.52 -22.63 -50.43
C ASP A 153 -6.27 -22.15 -51.87
N LYS A 154 -6.93 -22.77 -52.82
CA LYS A 154 -6.92 -22.38 -54.24
C LYS A 154 -7.58 -21.01 -54.50
N LYS A 155 -8.66 -20.63 -53.78
CA LYS A 155 -9.33 -19.32 -53.92
C LYS A 155 -8.59 -18.21 -53.16
N LYS A 156 -7.90 -18.52 -52.09
CA LYS A 156 -7.05 -17.57 -51.39
C LYS A 156 -5.96 -16.96 -52.27
N LYS A 157 -5.44 -17.75 -53.23
CA LYS A 157 -4.41 -17.28 -54.19
C LYS A 157 -4.91 -16.42 -55.35
N GLN A 158 -6.25 -16.20 -55.45
CA GLN A 158 -6.85 -15.43 -56.58
C GLN A 158 -6.80 -13.90 -56.37
N PHE A 159 -6.56 -13.41 -55.17
CA PHE A 159 -6.50 -11.98 -54.87
C PHE A 159 -5.07 -11.47 -54.97
N PRO A 160 -4.85 -10.28 -55.53
CA PRO A 160 -3.59 -9.60 -55.36
C PRO A 160 -3.27 -9.42 -53.88
N GLU A 161 -1.99 -9.63 -53.52
CA GLU A 161 -1.56 -9.59 -52.15
C GLU A 161 -0.95 -8.22 -51.83
N ALA A 162 -1.41 -7.61 -50.70
CA ALA A 162 -0.81 -6.43 -50.12
C ALA A 162 0.38 -6.84 -49.24
N GLN A 163 1.33 -5.94 -49.06
CA GLN A 163 2.53 -6.16 -48.23
C GLN A 163 2.38 -5.51 -46.86
N VAL A 164 2.68 -6.24 -45.83
CA VAL A 164 2.86 -5.63 -44.47
C VAL A 164 4.24 -4.98 -44.45
N LEU A 165 4.29 -3.68 -44.20
CA LEU A 165 5.52 -2.90 -44.08
C LEU A 165 6.05 -2.92 -42.66
N GLU A 166 5.17 -2.77 -41.68
CA GLU A 166 5.53 -2.61 -40.27
C GLU A 166 4.35 -2.90 -39.37
N ILE A 167 4.58 -3.43 -38.17
CA ILE A 167 3.61 -3.47 -37.08
C ILE A 167 4.00 -2.38 -36.08
N GLN A 168 3.05 -1.51 -35.73
CA GLN A 168 3.30 -0.36 -34.88
C GLN A 168 2.47 -0.37 -33.60
N SER A 169 3.05 0.14 -32.52
CA SER A 169 2.34 0.62 -31.34
C SER A 169 2.27 2.15 -31.33
N VAL A 170 1.30 2.73 -30.59
CA VAL A 170 1.08 4.18 -30.51
C VAL A 170 2.25 4.92 -29.83
N ASN A 171 2.98 4.23 -28.95
CA ASN A 171 4.19 4.69 -28.27
C ASN A 171 5.00 3.47 -27.79
N GLU A 172 6.20 3.71 -27.25
CA GLU A 172 7.08 2.65 -26.76
C GLU A 172 6.49 1.90 -25.55
N PHE A 173 5.75 2.59 -24.68
CA PHE A 173 5.15 2.00 -23.49
C PHE A 173 4.07 0.95 -23.81
N ASN A 174 3.39 1.10 -24.94
CA ASN A 174 2.39 0.17 -25.48
C ASN A 174 2.99 -0.91 -26.41
N SER A 175 4.31 -0.98 -26.60
CA SER A 175 4.94 -1.93 -27.54
C SER A 175 4.99 -3.34 -26.97
N PHE A 176 4.58 -4.32 -27.79
CA PHE A 176 4.75 -5.75 -27.47
C PHE A 176 6.16 -6.30 -27.76
N TYR A 177 6.96 -5.55 -28.52
CA TYR A 177 8.31 -5.98 -28.91
C TYR A 177 9.32 -5.73 -27.76
N PRO A 178 10.31 -6.63 -27.55
CA PRO A 178 10.49 -7.97 -28.16
C PRO A 178 9.90 -9.13 -27.34
N MET A 179 9.42 -8.92 -26.11
CA MET A 179 9.14 -9.98 -25.12
C MET A 179 7.67 -10.42 -25.06
N GLU A 180 6.80 -9.82 -25.85
CA GLU A 180 5.36 -10.12 -25.87
C GLU A 180 4.83 -10.58 -27.24
N LEU A 181 5.73 -10.85 -28.19
CA LEU A 181 5.38 -11.51 -29.46
C LEU A 181 5.38 -13.01 -29.26
N THR A 182 4.22 -13.66 -29.48
CA THR A 182 4.09 -15.10 -29.24
C THR A 182 4.74 -15.93 -30.35
N ALA A 183 5.32 -17.05 -29.97
CA ALA A 183 5.74 -18.07 -30.91
C ALA A 183 4.53 -18.68 -31.63
N ALA A 184 4.66 -19.01 -32.93
CA ALA A 184 3.65 -19.78 -33.62
C ALA A 184 3.69 -21.26 -33.21
N PHE A 185 2.58 -21.95 -33.35
CA PHE A 185 2.43 -23.36 -32.96
C PHE A 185 3.48 -24.26 -33.63
N ARG A 186 3.79 -24.03 -34.94
CA ARG A 186 4.82 -24.78 -35.65
C ARG A 186 6.20 -24.51 -35.10
N GLU A 187 6.54 -23.28 -34.76
CA GLU A 187 7.82 -22.88 -34.17
C GLU A 187 8.04 -23.52 -32.81
N MET A 188 6.97 -23.53 -32.00
CA MET A 188 6.99 -24.16 -30.67
C MET A 188 7.18 -25.68 -30.79
N ASN A 189 6.47 -26.36 -31.72
CA ASN A 189 6.64 -27.80 -31.95
C ASN A 189 8.05 -28.12 -32.44
N SER A 190 8.59 -27.34 -33.35
CA SER A 190 9.96 -27.50 -33.85
C SER A 190 10.99 -27.31 -32.71
N LEU A 191 10.76 -26.38 -31.78
CA LEU A 191 11.58 -26.24 -30.59
C LEU A 191 11.54 -27.53 -29.75
N LEU A 192 10.32 -28.05 -29.44
CA LEU A 192 10.17 -29.25 -28.63
C LEU A 192 10.70 -30.52 -29.26
N GLU A 193 10.70 -30.62 -30.61
CA GLU A 193 11.29 -31.72 -31.37
C GLU A 193 12.84 -31.71 -31.27
N ARG A 194 13.45 -30.56 -31.13
CA ARG A 194 14.91 -30.43 -30.93
C ARG A 194 15.33 -30.89 -29.52
N TYR A 195 14.43 -30.87 -28.54
CA TYR A 195 14.67 -31.24 -27.14
C TYR A 195 13.69 -32.36 -26.70
N PRO A 196 13.71 -33.57 -27.30
CA PRO A 196 12.66 -34.57 -27.11
C PRO A 196 12.65 -35.18 -25.70
N LYS A 197 13.79 -35.16 -25.00
CA LYS A 197 13.93 -35.74 -23.65
C LYS A 197 13.75 -34.73 -22.50
N SER A 198 13.72 -33.45 -22.78
CA SER A 198 13.67 -32.42 -21.74
C SER A 198 12.25 -32.25 -21.22
N SER A 199 12.04 -32.37 -19.89
CA SER A 199 10.77 -32.06 -19.23
C SER A 199 10.53 -30.54 -19.15
N TYR A 200 11.58 -29.77 -19.13
CA TYR A 200 11.57 -28.30 -19.12
C TYR A 200 12.76 -27.74 -19.92
N LEU A 201 12.68 -26.46 -20.26
CA LEU A 201 13.74 -25.71 -20.94
C LEU A 201 14.09 -24.45 -20.15
N LEU A 202 15.37 -24.06 -20.15
CA LEU A 202 15.88 -22.87 -19.47
C LEU A 202 16.27 -21.78 -20.47
N PHE A 203 15.88 -20.53 -20.17
CA PHE A 203 16.13 -19.35 -20.98
C PHE A 203 16.69 -18.24 -20.07
N PRO A 204 18.00 -18.14 -19.90
CA PRO A 204 18.61 -17.02 -19.20
C PRO A 204 18.42 -15.73 -20.01
N GLU A 205 17.99 -14.66 -19.33
CA GLU A 205 17.72 -13.35 -19.94
C GLU A 205 18.36 -12.21 -19.15
N ASP A 206 18.90 -11.25 -19.88
CA ASP A 206 19.36 -9.99 -19.30
C ASP A 206 18.17 -9.16 -18.78
N ARG A 207 18.40 -8.39 -17.75
CA ARG A 207 17.43 -7.46 -17.14
C ARG A 207 16.79 -6.48 -18.14
N LYS A 208 17.42 -6.23 -19.30
CA LYS A 208 16.86 -5.39 -20.38
C LYS A 208 15.65 -6.02 -21.06
N PHE A 209 15.48 -7.33 -20.91
CA PHE A 209 14.38 -8.10 -21.50
C PHE A 209 13.55 -8.80 -20.41
N PRO A 210 12.79 -8.06 -19.60
CA PRO A 210 11.95 -8.67 -18.56
C PRO A 210 11.02 -9.73 -19.16
N ILE A 211 10.98 -10.90 -18.56
CA ILE A 211 10.04 -11.97 -18.96
C ILE A 211 8.64 -11.52 -18.59
N ARG A 212 7.78 -11.29 -19.59
CA ARG A 212 6.46 -10.67 -19.42
C ARG A 212 5.29 -11.65 -19.56
N MET A 213 5.50 -12.74 -20.30
CA MET A 213 4.47 -13.76 -20.59
C MET A 213 4.66 -14.99 -19.72
N THR A 214 3.58 -15.50 -19.17
CA THR A 214 3.55 -16.73 -18.36
C THR A 214 2.94 -17.91 -19.11
N ASP A 215 2.18 -17.62 -20.18
CA ASP A 215 1.37 -18.61 -20.90
C ASP A 215 1.91 -18.92 -22.30
N ASP A 216 2.75 -18.07 -22.85
CA ASP A 216 3.24 -18.16 -24.22
C ASP A 216 4.75 -17.98 -24.28
N ILE A 217 5.41 -18.75 -25.15
CA ILE A 217 6.84 -18.60 -25.44
C ILE A 217 7.04 -17.34 -26.29
N PRO A 218 7.94 -16.41 -25.91
CA PRO A 218 8.32 -15.30 -26.76
C PRO A 218 9.00 -15.77 -28.07
N LEU A 219 8.68 -15.14 -29.20
CA LEU A 219 9.38 -15.36 -30.45
C LEU A 219 10.90 -15.23 -30.31
N ARG A 220 11.38 -14.33 -29.44
CA ARG A 220 12.79 -14.17 -29.11
C ARG A 220 13.43 -15.51 -28.71
N TRP A 221 12.77 -16.31 -27.88
CA TRP A 221 13.27 -17.59 -27.39
C TRP A 221 13.28 -18.70 -28.49
N ILE A 222 12.40 -18.59 -29.48
CA ILE A 222 12.45 -19.48 -30.64
C ILE A 222 13.71 -19.21 -31.44
N LYS A 223 14.08 -17.92 -31.58
CA LYS A 223 15.29 -17.50 -32.35
C LYS A 223 16.59 -17.81 -31.63
N THR A 224 16.66 -17.58 -30.31
CA THR A 224 17.86 -17.81 -29.49
C THR A 224 18.01 -19.29 -29.08
N GLY A 225 16.90 -20.01 -28.91
CA GLY A 225 16.87 -21.32 -28.25
C GLY A 225 17.16 -21.26 -26.75
N PRO A 226 17.04 -22.41 -26.06
CA PRO A 226 17.52 -22.54 -24.67
C PRO A 226 19.03 -22.37 -24.63
N LEU A 227 19.55 -21.71 -23.60
CA LEU A 227 20.97 -21.46 -23.42
C LEU A 227 21.43 -22.10 -22.10
N ASP A 228 22.69 -22.55 -22.08
CA ASP A 228 23.37 -23.06 -20.89
C ASP A 228 24.30 -22.03 -20.26
N THR A 229 24.35 -20.82 -20.82
CA THR A 229 25.24 -19.75 -20.38
C THR A 229 24.47 -18.42 -20.36
N PHE A 230 24.61 -17.68 -19.24
CA PHE A 230 24.24 -16.28 -19.09
C PHE A 230 25.52 -15.42 -19.09
N GLU A 231 25.56 -14.37 -19.91
CA GLU A 231 26.63 -13.39 -19.90
C GLU A 231 26.06 -11.98 -19.68
N GLY A 232 26.67 -11.22 -18.75
CA GLY A 232 26.25 -9.88 -18.43
C GLY A 232 27.38 -8.93 -18.06
N ASP A 233 27.18 -7.63 -18.34
CA ASP A 233 28.13 -6.56 -18.00
C ASP A 233 27.70 -5.90 -16.68
N ALA A 234 28.58 -6.02 -15.68
CA ALA A 234 28.34 -5.53 -14.32
C ALA A 234 29.36 -4.45 -13.92
N PHE A 235 29.02 -3.67 -12.92
CA PHE A 235 29.91 -2.67 -12.33
C PHE A 235 30.24 -3.00 -10.88
N ARG A 236 31.36 -2.51 -10.39
CA ARG A 236 31.73 -2.60 -8.98
C ARG A 236 30.72 -1.86 -8.11
N GLY A 237 30.34 -2.44 -6.98
CA GLY A 237 29.33 -1.89 -6.09
C GLY A 237 27.88 -2.08 -6.58
N GLU A 238 27.66 -2.62 -7.79
CA GLU A 238 26.34 -2.86 -8.35
C GLU A 238 25.63 -4.05 -7.70
N PHE A 239 24.32 -3.94 -7.51
CA PHE A 239 23.47 -5.13 -7.40
C PHE A 239 22.99 -5.49 -8.81
N TYR A 240 23.58 -6.52 -9.39
CA TYR A 240 23.29 -6.96 -10.74
C TYR A 240 22.11 -7.94 -10.76
N ALA A 241 20.99 -7.55 -11.36
CA ALA A 241 19.81 -8.40 -11.52
C ALA A 241 19.82 -9.09 -12.90
N PHE A 242 19.37 -10.34 -12.98
CA PHE A 242 19.15 -11.11 -14.21
C PHE A 242 17.99 -12.10 -14.01
N GLN A 243 17.60 -12.81 -15.06
CA GLN A 243 16.49 -13.74 -14.99
C GLN A 243 16.85 -15.09 -15.62
N ILE A 244 16.20 -16.15 -15.14
CA ILE A 244 16.17 -17.46 -15.80
C ILE A 244 14.70 -17.82 -16.02
N GLY A 245 14.26 -17.82 -17.28
CA GLY A 245 12.94 -18.35 -17.64
C GLY A 245 12.98 -19.88 -17.60
N ILE A 246 12.03 -20.49 -16.87
CA ILE A 246 11.81 -21.94 -16.93
C ILE A 246 10.49 -22.21 -17.63
N TYR A 247 10.53 -22.93 -18.74
CA TYR A 247 9.37 -23.39 -19.50
C TYR A 247 9.11 -24.87 -19.21
N ALA A 248 8.00 -25.18 -18.51
CA ALA A 248 7.58 -26.53 -18.18
C ALA A 248 6.92 -27.20 -19.38
N CYS A 249 7.71 -27.66 -20.35
CA CYS A 249 7.22 -28.03 -21.67
C CYS A 249 6.41 -29.34 -21.73
N ARG A 250 6.70 -30.33 -20.88
CA ARG A 250 6.04 -31.65 -20.94
C ARG A 250 5.21 -32.01 -19.75
N GLU A 251 5.58 -31.57 -18.57
CA GLU A 251 4.88 -31.84 -17.31
C GLU A 251 4.96 -30.62 -16.39
N ALA A 252 4.08 -30.56 -15.38
CA ALA A 252 4.10 -29.50 -14.40
C ALA A 252 5.26 -29.68 -13.41
N ILE A 253 5.84 -28.58 -12.94
CA ILE A 253 6.85 -28.55 -11.90
C ILE A 253 6.19 -28.16 -10.58
N GLU A 254 6.29 -29.02 -9.57
CA GLU A 254 5.65 -28.78 -8.28
C GLU A 254 6.34 -27.72 -7.45
N ASP A 255 7.67 -27.71 -7.48
CA ASP A 255 8.53 -26.78 -6.73
C ASP A 255 9.90 -26.67 -7.39
N ILE A 256 10.57 -25.52 -7.19
CA ILE A 256 11.89 -25.22 -7.74
C ILE A 256 12.79 -24.72 -6.63
N ASP A 257 13.93 -25.37 -6.41
CA ASP A 257 15.05 -24.83 -5.64
C ASP A 257 16.10 -24.23 -6.59
N VAL A 258 16.79 -23.17 -6.15
CA VAL A 258 17.82 -22.48 -6.92
C VAL A 258 19.08 -22.38 -6.07
N ARG A 259 20.21 -22.88 -6.59
CA ARG A 259 21.50 -22.85 -5.88
C ARG A 259 22.57 -22.20 -6.75
N PHE A 260 23.35 -21.36 -6.11
CA PHE A 260 24.45 -20.64 -6.73
C PHE A 260 25.79 -21.23 -6.29
N SER A 261 26.77 -21.28 -7.20
CA SER A 261 28.19 -21.37 -6.81
C SER A 261 28.75 -19.97 -6.60
N SER A 262 29.89 -19.84 -5.92
CA SER A 262 30.67 -18.62 -6.01
C SER A 262 31.03 -18.34 -7.45
N VAL A 263 31.17 -17.06 -7.83
CA VAL A 263 31.69 -16.65 -9.15
C VAL A 263 33.14 -16.20 -8.99
N GLU A 264 34.04 -16.77 -9.77
CA GLU A 264 35.48 -16.64 -9.62
C GLU A 264 36.11 -15.88 -10.81
N CYS A 265 37.04 -14.99 -10.52
CA CYS A 265 37.83 -14.29 -11.49
C CYS A 265 39.27 -14.90 -11.49
N ALA A 266 39.53 -15.82 -12.41
CA ALA A 266 40.82 -16.50 -12.51
C ALA A 266 41.99 -15.53 -12.70
N ALA A 267 41.79 -14.43 -13.44
CA ALA A 267 42.83 -13.44 -13.74
C ALA A 267 43.35 -12.70 -12.51
N SER A 268 42.52 -12.51 -11.49
CA SER A 268 42.86 -11.79 -10.26
C SER A 268 42.88 -12.69 -9.00
N ASN A 269 42.55 -13.97 -9.15
CA ASN A 269 42.43 -14.92 -8.07
C ASN A 269 41.47 -14.40 -6.95
N THR A 270 40.34 -13.81 -7.35
CA THR A 270 39.31 -13.26 -6.47
C THR A 270 37.96 -13.90 -6.77
N TYR A 271 37.04 -13.89 -5.82
CA TYR A 271 35.70 -14.44 -6.01
C TYR A 271 34.64 -13.59 -5.32
N ILE A 272 33.39 -13.72 -5.78
CA ILE A 272 32.19 -13.23 -5.11
C ILE A 272 31.46 -14.46 -4.56
N PRO A 273 31.25 -14.56 -3.22
CA PRO A 273 30.68 -15.76 -2.63
C PRO A 273 29.20 -15.96 -3.01
N ALA A 274 28.75 -17.21 -3.00
CA ALA A 274 27.37 -17.58 -3.28
C ALA A 274 26.35 -16.89 -2.34
N SER A 275 26.77 -16.50 -1.13
CA SER A 275 25.93 -15.75 -0.19
C SER A 275 25.55 -14.34 -0.66
N GLU A 276 26.27 -13.78 -1.60
CA GLU A 276 25.97 -12.50 -2.24
C GLU A 276 24.97 -12.64 -3.40
N MET A 277 24.43 -13.84 -3.60
CA MET A 277 23.47 -14.15 -4.64
C MET A 277 22.14 -14.59 -4.07
N SER A 278 21.05 -14.22 -4.73
CA SER A 278 19.70 -14.55 -4.31
C SER A 278 18.79 -14.83 -5.50
N CYS A 279 17.73 -15.63 -5.27
CA CYS A 279 16.61 -15.78 -6.18
C CYS A 279 15.33 -15.37 -5.43
N PHE A 280 14.72 -14.27 -5.84
CA PHE A 280 13.55 -13.67 -5.16
C PHE A 280 12.31 -14.57 -5.20
N ASN A 281 12.23 -15.48 -6.18
CA ASN A 281 11.07 -16.35 -6.36
C ASN A 281 11.04 -17.54 -5.39
N THR A 282 12.18 -17.88 -4.77
CA THR A 282 12.29 -19.04 -3.88
C THR A 282 12.31 -18.69 -2.39
N GLY A 283 12.31 -17.40 -2.05
CA GLY A 283 12.29 -16.91 -0.67
C GLY A 283 12.93 -15.54 -0.52
N GLY A 284 13.31 -15.19 0.70
CA GLY A 284 13.94 -13.93 1.08
C GLY A 284 13.62 -13.52 2.51
N ILE A 285 13.53 -12.22 2.78
CA ILE A 285 13.18 -11.64 4.09
C ILE A 285 11.74 -11.12 4.05
N ASP A 286 10.88 -11.61 4.93
CA ASP A 286 9.49 -11.15 5.04
C ASP A 286 9.39 -9.72 5.63
N SER A 287 8.17 -9.17 5.62
CA SER A 287 7.90 -7.83 6.18
C SER A 287 8.09 -7.72 7.69
N ALA A 288 8.26 -8.83 8.39
CA ALA A 288 8.59 -8.89 9.81
C ALA A 288 10.08 -9.10 10.08
N GLY A 289 10.93 -9.10 9.05
CA GLY A 289 12.38 -9.25 9.15
C GLY A 289 12.85 -10.70 9.34
N ARG A 290 12.04 -11.69 8.97
CA ARG A 290 12.37 -13.13 9.13
C ARG A 290 12.69 -13.75 7.78
N GLU A 291 13.68 -14.60 7.74
CA GLU A 291 13.94 -15.44 6.57
C GLU A 291 12.78 -16.40 6.32
N PHE A 292 12.42 -16.57 5.06
CA PHE A 292 11.40 -17.53 4.64
C PHE A 292 11.77 -18.18 3.31
N LYS A 293 11.25 -19.40 3.11
CA LYS A 293 11.27 -20.10 1.83
C LYS A 293 9.88 -20.09 1.22
N LYS A 294 9.83 -20.01 -0.09
CA LYS A 294 8.59 -19.96 -0.86
C LYS A 294 8.57 -21.09 -1.88
N LYS A 295 7.44 -21.78 -1.97
CA LYS A 295 7.21 -22.76 -3.01
C LYS A 295 7.05 -22.04 -4.36
N CYS A 296 7.82 -22.46 -5.35
CA CYS A 296 7.77 -21.95 -6.72
C CYS A 296 7.34 -23.08 -7.66
N SER A 297 6.11 -23.03 -8.18
CA SER A 297 5.54 -24.08 -9.05
C SER A 297 5.24 -23.52 -10.44
N VAL A 298 5.29 -24.38 -11.45
CA VAL A 298 5.03 -24.05 -12.87
C VAL A 298 4.10 -25.07 -13.48
N GLY A 299 2.96 -24.63 -14.00
CA GLY A 299 2.04 -25.50 -14.73
C GLY A 299 2.62 -25.99 -16.04
N LYS A 300 2.18 -27.18 -16.51
CA LYS A 300 2.55 -27.68 -17.84
C LYS A 300 2.19 -26.66 -18.93
N GLY A 301 3.12 -26.40 -19.83
CA GLY A 301 2.97 -25.42 -20.90
C GLY A 301 3.09 -23.96 -20.44
N LYS A 302 3.50 -23.70 -19.18
CA LYS A 302 3.62 -22.36 -18.60
C LYS A 302 5.10 -21.99 -18.39
N ILE A 303 5.30 -20.69 -18.17
CA ILE A 303 6.61 -20.09 -17.94
C ILE A 303 6.65 -19.46 -16.56
N GLN A 304 7.74 -19.67 -15.84
CA GLN A 304 8.11 -18.95 -14.62
C GLN A 304 9.40 -18.18 -14.85
N ALA A 305 9.39 -16.89 -14.55
CA ALA A 305 10.63 -16.12 -14.44
C ALA A 305 11.22 -16.30 -13.04
N LEU A 306 12.48 -16.71 -12.97
CA LEU A 306 13.27 -16.75 -11.74
C LEU A 306 14.19 -15.52 -11.74
N TRP A 307 13.80 -14.49 -10.98
CA TRP A 307 14.59 -13.28 -10.83
C TRP A 307 15.72 -13.50 -9.85
N CYS A 308 16.95 -13.36 -10.31
CA CYS A 308 18.17 -13.54 -9.56
C CYS A 308 18.93 -12.22 -9.42
N GLY A 309 19.73 -12.10 -8.39
CA GLY A 309 20.59 -10.95 -8.17
C GLY A 309 21.93 -11.33 -7.59
N VAL A 310 22.95 -10.51 -7.89
CA VAL A 310 24.32 -10.63 -7.39
C VAL A 310 24.79 -9.28 -6.86
N GLN A 311 25.17 -9.21 -5.59
CA GLN A 311 25.82 -8.01 -5.05
C GLN A 311 27.30 -8.03 -5.42
N ILE A 312 27.72 -7.17 -6.33
CA ILE A 312 29.12 -7.00 -6.72
C ILE A 312 29.80 -6.13 -5.66
N PRO A 313 30.84 -6.60 -4.95
CA PRO A 313 31.56 -5.77 -3.99
C PRO A 313 32.19 -4.53 -4.64
N ALA A 314 32.20 -3.41 -3.91
CA ALA A 314 32.82 -2.16 -4.40
C ALA A 314 34.33 -2.28 -4.61
N ASP A 315 34.99 -3.20 -3.91
CA ASP A 315 36.43 -3.51 -4.01
C ASP A 315 36.74 -4.68 -4.93
N ALA A 316 35.71 -5.28 -5.59
CA ALA A 316 35.88 -6.34 -6.59
C ALA A 316 36.90 -5.91 -7.66
N LYS A 317 37.76 -6.84 -8.10
CA LYS A 317 38.71 -6.55 -9.17
C LYS A 317 37.99 -6.57 -10.52
N PRO A 318 38.27 -5.59 -11.42
CA PRO A 318 37.73 -5.67 -12.78
C PRO A 318 38.19 -6.94 -13.48
N GLY A 319 37.27 -7.60 -14.19
CA GLY A 319 37.57 -8.84 -14.90
C GLY A 319 36.34 -9.70 -15.13
N LYS A 320 36.57 -10.86 -15.71
CA LYS A 320 35.55 -11.86 -16.02
C LYS A 320 35.40 -12.82 -14.85
N TYR A 321 34.23 -12.82 -14.24
CA TYR A 321 33.83 -13.72 -13.15
C TYR A 321 32.96 -14.84 -13.67
N GLU A 322 33.28 -16.08 -13.38
CA GLU A 322 32.58 -17.26 -13.84
C GLU A 322 32.11 -18.13 -12.70
N GLY A 323 30.89 -18.64 -12.78
CA GLY A 323 30.26 -19.55 -11.84
C GLY A 323 29.05 -20.22 -12.46
N GLN A 324 28.15 -20.74 -11.63
CA GLN A 324 26.96 -21.44 -12.12
C GLN A 324 25.74 -21.26 -11.20
N VAL A 325 24.56 -21.35 -11.81
CA VAL A 325 23.28 -21.49 -11.14
C VAL A 325 22.71 -22.86 -11.46
N ASN A 326 22.34 -23.60 -10.44
CA ASN A 326 21.61 -24.87 -10.57
C ASN A 326 20.13 -24.63 -10.29
N VAL A 327 19.29 -24.84 -11.30
CA VAL A 327 17.83 -24.84 -11.18
C VAL A 327 17.41 -26.28 -10.94
N ILE A 328 16.80 -26.55 -9.78
CA ILE A 328 16.53 -27.89 -9.26
C ILE A 328 15.02 -28.08 -9.09
N PRO A 329 14.28 -28.49 -10.16
CA PRO A 329 12.88 -28.81 -10.04
C PRO A 329 12.69 -30.10 -9.22
N LYS A 330 11.71 -30.11 -8.33
CA LYS A 330 11.44 -31.26 -7.46
C LYS A 330 11.07 -32.50 -8.28
N GLY A 331 11.84 -33.58 -8.09
CA GLY A 331 11.58 -34.87 -8.76
C GLY A 331 12.05 -34.95 -10.21
N MET A 332 12.77 -33.95 -10.71
CA MET A 332 13.32 -33.90 -12.07
C MET A 332 14.83 -33.71 -12.06
N GLU A 333 15.49 -33.97 -13.19
CA GLU A 333 16.90 -33.68 -13.38
C GLU A 333 17.17 -32.17 -13.28
N SER A 334 18.24 -31.77 -12.57
CA SER A 334 18.61 -30.37 -12.42
C SER A 334 19.23 -29.80 -13.70
N GLY A 335 18.86 -28.54 -14.01
CA GLY A 335 19.49 -27.78 -15.09
C GLY A 335 20.56 -26.83 -14.54
N THR A 336 21.67 -26.69 -15.25
CA THR A 336 22.78 -25.82 -14.89
C THR A 336 22.93 -24.71 -15.91
N ILE A 337 23.04 -23.46 -15.45
CA ILE A 337 23.38 -22.30 -16.26
C ILE A 337 24.75 -21.78 -15.79
N LYS A 338 25.70 -21.69 -16.70
CA LYS A 338 26.97 -20.99 -16.46
C LYS A 338 26.68 -19.48 -16.38
N ILE A 339 27.17 -18.82 -15.33
CA ILE A 339 27.10 -17.37 -15.18
C ILE A 339 28.46 -16.78 -15.54
N VAL A 340 28.45 -15.77 -16.38
CA VAL A 340 29.61 -14.98 -16.78
C VAL A 340 29.30 -13.51 -16.54
N LEU A 341 30.00 -12.87 -15.59
CA LEU A 341 29.85 -11.45 -15.29
C LEU A 341 31.16 -10.71 -15.65
N ASN A 342 31.07 -9.81 -16.59
CA ASN A 342 32.16 -8.92 -16.98
C ASN A 342 32.13 -7.69 -16.08
N VAL A 343 32.92 -7.69 -15.00
CA VAL A 343 32.95 -6.59 -14.04
C VAL A 343 33.85 -5.46 -14.53
N GLY A 344 33.26 -4.30 -14.79
CA GLY A 344 33.98 -3.11 -15.28
C GLY A 344 34.78 -2.39 -14.17
N LYS A 345 35.54 -1.33 -14.58
CA LYS A 345 36.37 -0.54 -13.66
C LYS A 345 35.59 0.47 -12.81
N GLU A 346 34.45 0.95 -13.29
CA GLU A 346 33.62 1.95 -12.60
C GLU A 346 32.99 1.39 -11.33
N ILE A 347 32.73 2.27 -10.35
CA ILE A 347 32.02 1.94 -9.10
C ILE A 347 30.69 2.68 -9.08
N LEU A 348 29.60 1.93 -8.95
CA LEU A 348 28.27 2.48 -8.68
C LEU A 348 28.08 2.65 -7.18
N LYS A 349 28.08 3.91 -6.73
CA LYS A 349 27.95 4.24 -5.29
C LYS A 349 26.58 3.94 -4.71
N ASP A 350 25.56 3.87 -5.57
CA ASP A 350 24.15 3.66 -5.20
C ASP A 350 23.65 2.25 -5.58
N ALA A 351 24.54 1.31 -5.77
CA ALA A 351 24.26 -0.05 -6.22
C ALA A 351 23.51 -0.14 -7.57
N GLY A 352 23.39 0.96 -8.31
CA GLY A 352 22.67 1.05 -9.58
C GLY A 352 21.24 1.57 -9.46
N ASP A 353 20.82 2.00 -8.27
CA ASP A 353 19.43 2.38 -7.97
C ASP A 353 18.94 3.61 -8.74
N SER A 354 19.81 4.53 -9.14
CA SER A 354 19.44 5.70 -9.97
C SER A 354 19.02 5.32 -11.39
N LYS A 355 19.34 4.13 -11.87
CA LYS A 355 19.05 3.64 -13.22
C LYS A 355 18.03 2.50 -13.15
N LEU A 356 16.75 2.83 -13.23
CA LEU A 356 15.63 1.90 -13.00
C LEU A 356 15.67 0.64 -13.86
N TRP A 357 16.14 0.73 -15.12
CA TRP A 357 16.28 -0.41 -16.04
C TRP A 357 17.27 -1.49 -15.54
N ARG A 358 18.11 -1.17 -14.54
CA ARG A 358 19.03 -2.15 -13.92
C ARG A 358 18.32 -3.14 -13.00
N HIS A 359 17.09 -2.85 -12.58
CA HIS A 359 16.34 -3.64 -11.61
C HIS A 359 17.09 -3.90 -10.28
N SER A 360 18.12 -3.13 -9.98
CA SER A 360 18.91 -3.26 -8.74
C SER A 360 18.08 -3.07 -7.49
N ARG A 361 16.99 -2.31 -7.57
CA ARG A 361 16.03 -2.08 -6.48
C ARG A 361 15.25 -3.34 -6.07
N LEU A 362 15.29 -4.44 -6.83
CA LEU A 362 14.69 -5.70 -6.39
C LEU A 362 15.26 -6.18 -5.05
N ARG A 363 16.54 -5.88 -4.73
CA ARG A 363 17.10 -6.18 -3.40
C ARG A 363 16.38 -5.47 -2.24
N TRP A 364 15.65 -4.37 -2.51
CA TRP A 364 14.86 -3.67 -1.50
C TRP A 364 13.73 -4.52 -0.95
N LEU A 365 13.30 -5.55 -1.68
CA LEU A 365 12.32 -6.53 -1.20
C LEU A 365 12.78 -7.25 0.08
N ASP A 366 14.10 -7.39 0.26
CA ASP A 366 14.70 -8.06 1.41
C ASP A 366 15.38 -7.08 2.39
N SER A 367 15.03 -5.78 2.31
CA SER A 367 15.63 -4.75 3.18
C SER A 367 15.27 -4.93 4.65
N MET A 368 16.30 -4.90 5.49
CA MET A 368 16.21 -4.94 6.95
C MET A 368 16.30 -3.55 7.60
N ILE A 369 16.25 -2.47 6.82
CA ILE A 369 16.40 -1.10 7.35
C ILE A 369 15.36 -0.80 8.44
N ALA A 370 15.81 -0.19 9.53
CA ALA A 370 15.00 0.27 10.67
C ALA A 370 14.25 -0.83 11.47
N PHE A 371 14.71 -2.10 11.41
CA PHE A 371 14.23 -3.16 12.29
C PHE A 371 14.89 -3.17 13.68
N ASP A 372 15.89 -2.34 13.90
CA ASP A 372 16.56 -2.20 15.19
C ASP A 372 15.62 -1.75 16.32
N ASP A 373 16.08 -1.83 17.57
CA ASP A 373 15.33 -1.40 18.77
C ASP A 373 15.57 0.08 19.16
N THR A 374 16.09 0.92 18.26
CA THR A 374 16.23 2.36 18.52
C THR A 374 14.87 3.03 18.72
N VAL A 375 14.86 4.07 19.56
CA VAL A 375 13.65 4.80 19.93
C VAL A 375 13.44 5.99 19.00
N ALA A 376 12.23 6.12 18.44
CA ALA A 376 11.86 7.29 17.63
C ALA A 376 11.38 8.45 18.52
N ALA A 377 11.67 9.69 18.12
CA ALA A 377 11.12 10.85 18.80
C ALA A 377 9.59 10.92 18.68
N PRO A 378 8.85 11.40 19.71
CA PRO A 378 9.33 12.00 20.96
C PRO A 378 9.45 10.99 22.12
N PHE A 379 9.45 9.70 21.83
CA PHE A 379 9.49 8.67 22.86
C PHE A 379 10.83 8.63 23.60
N THR A 380 10.81 8.02 24.78
CA THR A 380 11.99 7.84 25.63
C THR A 380 12.38 6.36 25.71
N PRO A 381 13.66 6.05 25.97
CA PRO A 381 14.06 4.68 26.22
C PRO A 381 13.23 4.00 27.30
N MET A 382 12.99 2.71 27.10
CA MET A 382 12.23 1.89 28.04
C MET A 382 13.07 1.53 29.26
N PHE A 383 12.38 1.39 30.37
CA PHE A 383 12.99 1.03 31.64
C PHE A 383 12.17 -0.05 32.36
N VAL A 384 12.84 -0.99 33.04
CA VAL A 384 12.19 -1.98 33.89
C VAL A 384 12.88 -2.12 35.25
N LYS A 385 12.07 -2.00 36.32
CA LYS A 385 12.52 -2.21 37.71
C LYS A 385 11.40 -2.91 38.50
N ASN A 386 11.73 -3.99 39.23
CA ASN A 386 10.79 -4.75 40.06
C ASN A 386 9.50 -5.12 39.31
N ASN A 387 9.61 -5.64 38.08
CA ASN A 387 8.52 -5.99 37.17
C ASN A 387 7.60 -4.80 36.78
N VAL A 388 8.03 -3.57 37.01
CA VAL A 388 7.37 -2.38 36.49
C VAL A 388 8.10 -1.92 35.23
N VAL A 389 7.42 -2.03 34.09
CA VAL A 389 7.92 -1.56 32.80
C VAL A 389 7.42 -0.13 32.57
N SER A 390 8.32 0.76 32.16
CA SER A 390 8.02 2.18 31.98
C SER A 390 8.47 2.65 30.59
N CYS A 391 7.64 3.48 29.96
CA CYS A 391 7.97 4.26 28.76
C CYS A 391 7.40 5.67 28.91
N LEU A 392 7.51 6.52 27.88
CA LEU A 392 6.98 7.90 27.92
C LEU A 392 5.56 7.96 28.50
N GLY A 393 5.39 8.59 29.65
CA GLY A 393 4.09 8.86 30.27
C GLY A 393 3.30 7.62 30.75
N ARG A 394 3.90 6.41 30.80
CA ARG A 394 3.16 5.19 31.18
C ARG A 394 4.01 4.24 32.01
N LYS A 395 3.33 3.56 32.97
CA LYS A 395 3.93 2.52 33.82
C LYS A 395 3.03 1.31 33.87
N VAL A 396 3.58 0.13 33.67
CA VAL A 396 2.88 -1.16 33.69
C VAL A 396 3.53 -2.08 34.70
N ALA A 397 2.83 -2.43 35.78
CA ALA A 397 3.27 -3.43 36.74
C ALA A 397 2.77 -4.81 36.29
N VAL A 398 3.70 -5.77 36.13
CA VAL A 398 3.41 -7.12 35.64
C VAL A 398 3.33 -8.09 36.81
N GLY A 399 2.20 -8.80 36.90
CA GLY A 399 1.94 -9.82 37.92
C GLY A 399 2.53 -11.19 37.58
N SER A 400 2.56 -12.11 38.57
CA SER A 400 3.19 -13.42 38.44
C SER A 400 2.70 -14.27 37.26
N LYS A 401 1.52 -14.01 36.71
CA LYS A 401 0.94 -14.74 35.58
C LYS A 401 1.34 -14.13 34.20
N GLY A 402 2.17 -13.08 34.22
CA GLY A 402 2.57 -12.35 33.01
C GLY A 402 1.62 -11.28 32.55
N PHE A 403 0.48 -11.09 33.18
CA PHE A 403 -0.51 -10.04 32.88
C PHE A 403 -0.31 -8.78 33.72
N PRO A 404 -0.71 -7.59 33.24
CA PRO A 404 -0.70 -6.35 34.00
C PRO A 404 -1.57 -6.44 35.27
N VAL A 405 -1.03 -6.03 36.42
CA VAL A 405 -1.76 -5.85 37.67
C VAL A 405 -2.10 -4.37 37.93
N SER A 406 -1.37 -3.46 37.32
CA SER A 406 -1.59 -2.02 37.32
C SER A 406 -1.09 -1.43 36.01
N ILE A 407 -1.83 -0.48 35.47
CA ILE A 407 -1.43 0.35 34.32
C ILE A 407 -1.70 1.80 34.70
N LYS A 408 -0.66 2.65 34.70
CA LYS A 408 -0.78 4.07 35.04
C LYS A 408 -0.44 4.95 33.84
N SER A 409 -1.30 5.95 33.60
CA SER A 409 -1.04 7.08 32.71
C SER A 409 -0.54 8.28 33.52
N LEU A 410 0.50 8.96 33.05
CA LEU A 410 1.09 10.17 33.65
C LEU A 410 0.79 11.41 32.80
N PHE A 411 -0.07 11.33 31.81
CA PHE A 411 -0.44 12.47 30.97
C PHE A 411 -1.39 13.40 31.74
N ALA A 412 -1.15 14.72 31.60
CA ALA A 412 -2.04 15.74 32.15
C ALA A 412 -3.37 15.78 31.39
N PRO A 413 -4.48 16.21 32.02
CA PRO A 413 -5.79 16.33 31.35
C PRO A 413 -5.79 17.20 30.09
N GLU A 414 -4.92 18.20 30.03
CA GLU A 414 -4.70 19.09 28.88
C GLU A 414 -3.89 18.43 27.75
N MET A 415 -3.30 17.27 28.02
CA MET A 415 -2.47 16.49 27.08
C MET A 415 -1.17 17.13 26.62
N THR A 416 -0.78 18.27 27.20
CA THR A 416 0.42 19.05 26.79
C THR A 416 1.66 18.77 27.64
N CYS A 417 1.51 18.10 28.78
CA CYS A 417 2.64 17.76 29.67
C CYS A 417 2.40 16.44 30.42
N LEU A 418 3.42 15.96 31.11
CA LEU A 418 3.33 14.83 32.03
C LEU A 418 3.18 15.34 33.48
N THR A 419 2.55 14.53 34.32
CA THR A 419 2.38 14.76 35.75
C THR A 419 3.14 13.71 36.58
N ASP A 420 3.49 14.03 37.81
CA ASP A 420 4.12 13.06 38.74
C ASP A 420 3.11 12.06 39.30
N ILE A 421 1.84 12.46 39.38
CA ILE A 421 0.73 11.64 39.91
C ILE A 421 0.10 10.86 38.75
N GLY A 422 0.32 9.54 38.75
CA GLY A 422 -0.26 8.67 37.72
C GLY A 422 -1.73 8.37 37.96
N ARG A 423 -2.53 8.38 36.89
CA ARG A 423 -3.93 7.93 36.88
C ARG A 423 -3.98 6.44 36.60
N GLU A 424 -4.56 5.66 37.52
CA GLU A 424 -4.71 4.20 37.31
C GLU A 424 -5.79 3.92 36.26
N ILE A 425 -5.48 3.02 35.35
CA ILE A 425 -6.39 2.57 34.27
C ILE A 425 -7.15 1.33 34.68
N LEU A 426 -6.46 0.37 35.35
CA LEU A 426 -7.09 -0.86 35.82
C LEU A 426 -7.67 -0.71 37.20
N SER A 427 -8.91 -1.20 37.43
CA SER A 427 -9.51 -1.29 38.75
C SER A 427 -9.04 -2.54 39.52
N SER A 428 -8.61 -3.56 38.82
CA SER A 428 -8.01 -4.79 39.36
C SER A 428 -7.18 -5.48 38.27
N PRO A 429 -6.36 -6.51 38.62
CA PRO A 429 -5.50 -7.20 37.65
C PRO A 429 -6.23 -7.82 36.45
N ILE A 430 -5.62 -7.75 35.27
CA ILE A 430 -6.07 -8.49 34.08
C ILE A 430 -5.95 -10.00 34.35
N LYS A 431 -6.98 -10.77 33.94
CA LYS A 431 -7.06 -12.22 34.21
C LYS A 431 -7.53 -12.98 32.97
N LEU A 432 -6.94 -14.15 32.75
CA LEU A 432 -7.51 -15.17 31.86
C LEU A 432 -8.23 -16.20 32.74
N VAL A 433 -9.55 -16.28 32.62
CA VAL A 433 -10.42 -17.11 33.44
C VAL A 433 -10.86 -18.33 32.65
N VAL A 434 -10.81 -19.51 33.25
CA VAL A 434 -11.32 -20.76 32.68
C VAL A 434 -12.42 -21.30 33.61
N GLU A 435 -13.60 -21.53 33.03
CA GLU A 435 -14.71 -22.19 33.74
C GLU A 435 -14.79 -23.65 33.31
N ASN A 436 -14.79 -24.58 34.27
CA ASN A 436 -15.01 -26.01 33.99
C ASN A 436 -16.45 -26.28 33.53
N ALA A 437 -16.77 -27.52 33.17
CA ALA A 437 -18.10 -27.90 32.67
C ALA A 437 -19.23 -27.61 33.67
N GLU A 438 -18.93 -27.68 34.96
CA GLU A 438 -19.84 -27.46 36.11
C GLU A 438 -19.99 -25.98 36.46
N GLY A 439 -19.27 -25.06 35.78
CA GLY A 439 -19.33 -23.64 36.06
C GLY A 439 -18.35 -23.14 37.14
N GLY A 440 -17.51 -24.00 37.68
CA GLY A 440 -16.48 -23.66 38.64
C GLY A 440 -15.28 -22.99 37.96
N ILE A 441 -14.67 -22.00 38.62
CA ILE A 441 -13.49 -21.30 38.10
C ILE A 441 -12.22 -22.11 38.43
N LEU A 442 -11.42 -22.44 37.46
CA LEU A 442 -10.13 -23.06 37.63
C LEU A 442 -9.08 -22.00 38.04
N SER A 443 -8.50 -22.17 39.22
CA SER A 443 -7.52 -21.23 39.76
C SER A 443 -6.11 -21.50 39.23
N TRP A 444 -5.51 -20.49 38.62
CA TRP A 444 -4.13 -20.53 38.13
C TRP A 444 -3.14 -20.48 39.32
N SER A 445 -2.29 -21.50 39.45
CA SER A 445 -1.24 -21.60 40.45
C SER A 445 0.14 -21.50 39.80
N GLY A 446 1.17 -21.27 40.63
CA GLY A 446 2.54 -21.07 40.14
C GLY A 446 2.70 -19.74 39.41
N GLY A 447 3.79 -19.64 38.66
CA GLY A 447 4.13 -18.47 37.86
C GLY A 447 5.10 -17.49 38.55
N SER A 448 6.12 -17.14 37.81
CA SER A 448 7.03 -16.01 38.08
C SER A 448 7.29 -15.31 36.77
N VAL A 449 7.46 -14.00 36.81
CA VAL A 449 7.83 -13.24 35.66
C VAL A 449 9.33 -13.28 35.47
N GLU A 450 9.76 -13.69 34.29
CA GLU A 450 11.15 -13.63 33.84
C GLU A 450 11.26 -12.59 32.74
N ILE A 451 12.16 -11.61 32.88
CA ILE A 451 12.46 -10.61 31.83
C ILE A 451 13.48 -11.25 30.87
N VAL A 452 13.03 -11.54 29.64
CA VAL A 452 13.83 -12.26 28.62
C VAL A 452 14.48 -11.31 27.59
N LYS A 453 14.03 -10.07 27.50
CA LYS A 453 14.63 -9.03 26.63
C LYS A 453 14.63 -7.69 27.35
N ARG A 454 15.75 -6.95 27.26
CA ARG A 454 15.89 -5.56 27.70
C ARG A 454 16.63 -4.78 26.63
N SER A 455 15.94 -3.87 25.98
CA SER A 455 16.52 -2.90 25.05
C SER A 455 15.87 -1.53 25.27
N GLU A 456 16.42 -0.49 24.67
CA GLU A 456 15.84 0.86 24.73
C GLU A 456 14.45 0.91 24.10
N GLY A 457 14.22 0.11 23.06
CA GLY A 457 12.95 0.11 22.31
C GLY A 457 11.94 -0.94 22.76
N ALA A 458 12.35 -1.97 23.51
CA ALA A 458 11.45 -3.07 23.88
C ALA A 458 11.88 -3.80 25.15
N ILE A 459 10.90 -4.19 25.96
CA ILE A 459 11.05 -5.08 27.10
C ILE A 459 10.13 -6.28 26.90
N ALA A 460 10.68 -7.50 26.97
CA ALA A 460 9.90 -8.73 26.87
C ALA A 460 10.00 -9.57 28.13
N TRP A 461 8.92 -10.26 28.46
CA TRP A 461 8.85 -11.16 29.61
C TRP A 461 8.06 -12.42 29.30
N GLN A 462 8.23 -13.42 30.14
CA GLN A 462 7.49 -14.68 30.07
C GLN A 462 7.06 -15.18 31.46
N SER A 463 6.01 -15.99 31.48
CA SER A 463 5.53 -16.66 32.67
C SER A 463 4.79 -17.96 32.33
N GLN A 464 4.84 -18.95 33.22
CA GLN A 464 4.11 -20.22 33.09
C GLN A 464 3.25 -20.46 34.33
N SER A 465 2.04 -20.97 34.13
CA SER A 465 1.08 -21.23 35.20
C SER A 465 0.30 -22.51 34.91
N LYS A 466 -0.26 -23.13 35.96
CA LYS A 466 -1.08 -24.34 35.86
C LYS A 466 -2.42 -24.16 36.55
N ALA A 467 -3.47 -24.79 36.02
CA ALA A 467 -4.80 -24.84 36.63
C ALA A 467 -5.40 -26.25 36.41
N GLY A 468 -5.25 -27.14 37.40
CA GLY A 468 -5.58 -28.55 37.22
C GLY A 468 -4.76 -29.17 36.09
N PRO A 469 -5.40 -29.77 35.06
CA PRO A 469 -4.69 -30.35 33.90
C PRO A 469 -4.19 -29.34 32.90
N LEU A 470 -4.59 -28.05 33.03
CA LEU A 470 -4.23 -26.98 32.09
C LEU A 470 -2.86 -26.40 32.43
N LYS A 471 -2.13 -26.07 31.35
CA LYS A 471 -0.92 -25.26 31.37
C LYS A 471 -1.17 -24.01 30.58
N MET A 472 -0.74 -22.84 31.09
CA MET A 472 -0.72 -21.57 30.39
C MET A 472 0.70 -21.07 30.25
N ASP A 473 1.13 -20.84 29.04
CA ASP A 473 2.37 -20.15 28.68
C ASP A 473 2.02 -18.73 28.23
N CYS A 474 2.50 -17.69 28.93
CA CYS A 474 2.33 -16.31 28.60
C CYS A 474 3.68 -15.69 28.23
N ARG A 475 3.82 -15.19 27.02
CA ARG A 475 4.93 -14.36 26.56
C ARG A 475 4.38 -13.01 26.18
N ALA A 476 5.08 -11.94 26.57
CA ALA A 476 4.64 -10.60 26.19
C ALA A 476 5.84 -9.70 25.89
N GLN A 477 5.61 -8.70 25.04
CA GLN A 477 6.58 -7.66 24.74
C GLN A 477 5.89 -6.30 24.75
N MET A 478 6.43 -5.35 25.49
CA MET A 478 6.07 -3.95 25.44
C MET A 478 7.10 -3.16 24.65
N GLU A 479 6.66 -2.30 23.78
CA GLU A 479 7.51 -1.38 23.02
C GLU A 479 7.38 0.06 23.52
N PHE A 480 8.35 0.90 23.14
CA PHE A 480 8.50 2.27 23.63
C PHE A 480 7.27 3.16 23.42
N ASP A 481 6.39 2.83 22.46
CA ASP A 481 5.15 3.57 22.18
C ASP A 481 3.95 3.12 23.05
N GLY A 482 4.15 2.13 23.94
CA GLY A 482 3.11 1.60 24.82
C GLY A 482 2.27 0.49 24.19
N CYS A 483 2.69 -0.07 23.06
CA CYS A 483 2.11 -1.29 22.52
C CYS A 483 2.59 -2.50 23.29
N ILE A 484 1.67 -3.35 23.77
CA ILE A 484 1.98 -4.61 24.45
C ILE A 484 1.33 -5.76 23.70
N GLU A 485 2.16 -6.63 23.12
CA GLU A 485 1.72 -7.88 22.49
C GLU A 485 1.79 -9.02 23.48
N PHE A 486 0.70 -9.77 23.62
CA PHE A 486 0.61 -10.97 24.46
C PHE A 486 0.41 -12.20 23.58
N LEU A 487 1.30 -13.19 23.72
CA LEU A 487 1.19 -14.51 23.13
C LEU A 487 0.84 -15.49 24.26
N VAL A 488 -0.43 -15.88 24.32
CA VAL A 488 -0.97 -16.72 25.40
C VAL A 488 -1.40 -18.06 24.84
N THR A 489 -0.71 -19.13 25.23
CA THR A 489 -1.03 -20.50 24.82
C THR A 489 -1.59 -21.28 26.01
N ILE A 490 -2.75 -21.88 25.83
CA ILE A 490 -3.32 -22.88 26.76
C ILE A 490 -3.20 -24.25 26.13
N SER A 491 -2.68 -25.20 26.92
CA SER A 491 -2.65 -26.61 26.57
C SER A 491 -3.16 -27.48 27.72
N THR A 492 -3.55 -28.70 27.44
CA THR A 492 -4.03 -29.64 28.46
C THR A 492 -3.30 -31.00 28.42
N LEU A 493 -3.11 -31.60 29.57
CA LEU A 493 -2.51 -32.93 29.72
C LEU A 493 -3.51 -34.12 29.57
N LYS A 494 -4.81 -33.77 29.49
CA LYS A 494 -5.88 -34.74 29.23
C LYS A 494 -7.06 -34.01 28.60
N THR A 495 -7.89 -34.69 27.83
CA THR A 495 -9.10 -34.11 27.27
C THR A 495 -9.97 -33.48 28.34
N LEU A 496 -10.35 -32.23 28.20
CA LEU A 496 -11.08 -31.41 29.17
C LEU A 496 -12.24 -30.66 28.49
N LYS A 497 -13.44 -30.79 29.03
CA LYS A 497 -14.57 -29.98 28.69
C LYS A 497 -14.59 -28.73 29.55
N VAL A 498 -14.68 -27.56 28.91
CA VAL A 498 -14.77 -26.25 29.56
C VAL A 498 -16.02 -25.51 29.09
N ARG A 499 -16.67 -24.80 30.01
CA ARG A 499 -17.84 -23.99 29.72
C ARG A 499 -17.45 -22.67 29.05
N ASN A 500 -16.31 -22.09 29.46
CA ASN A 500 -15.84 -20.84 28.91
C ASN A 500 -14.35 -20.62 29.17
N ILE A 501 -13.69 -19.91 28.26
CA ILE A 501 -12.38 -19.28 28.48
C ILE A 501 -12.55 -17.80 28.12
N ARG A 502 -12.21 -16.90 29.05
CA ARG A 502 -12.36 -15.46 28.82
C ARG A 502 -11.22 -14.63 29.40
N LEU A 503 -10.88 -13.57 28.71
CA LEU A 503 -10.00 -12.51 29.19
C LEU A 503 -10.84 -11.44 29.85
N GLU A 504 -10.52 -11.09 31.08
CA GLU A 504 -11.14 -10.02 31.85
C GLU A 504 -10.16 -8.85 31.97
N VAL A 505 -10.54 -7.67 31.43
CA VAL A 505 -9.79 -6.41 31.54
C VAL A 505 -10.66 -5.42 32.31
N PRO A 506 -10.51 -5.35 33.64
CA PRO A 506 -11.32 -4.47 34.49
C PRO A 506 -10.72 -3.07 34.52
N LEU A 507 -11.45 -2.07 34.05
CA LEU A 507 -11.07 -0.66 33.99
C LEU A 507 -11.70 0.13 35.15
N VAL A 508 -10.99 1.14 35.60
CA VAL A 508 -11.59 2.16 36.51
C VAL A 508 -12.73 2.85 35.77
N LYS A 509 -13.93 2.88 36.36
CA LYS A 509 -15.15 3.41 35.74
C LYS A 509 -15.00 4.86 35.29
N ASP A 510 -14.31 5.71 36.05
CA ASP A 510 -14.06 7.11 35.69
C ASP A 510 -13.07 7.27 34.52
N VAL A 511 -12.22 6.27 34.25
CA VAL A 511 -11.36 6.19 33.06
C VAL A 511 -12.17 5.70 31.88
N ALA A 512 -13.03 4.72 32.04
CA ALA A 512 -13.87 4.16 31.01
C ALA A 512 -15.05 5.08 30.63
N ARG A 513 -14.76 6.29 30.16
CA ARG A 513 -15.75 7.32 29.83
C ARG A 513 -16.24 7.24 28.40
N TYR A 514 -15.33 6.98 27.46
CA TYR A 514 -15.60 6.91 26.03
C TYR A 514 -15.28 5.52 25.50
N MET A 515 -15.86 5.18 24.35
CA MET A 515 -15.65 3.92 23.66
C MET A 515 -15.65 4.15 22.14
N MET A 516 -14.86 3.36 21.39
CA MET A 516 -14.98 3.16 19.95
C MET A 516 -14.50 1.76 19.56
N GLY A 517 -15.03 1.22 18.47
CA GLY A 517 -14.67 -0.12 17.97
C GLY A 517 -15.78 -1.13 18.19
N MET A 518 -15.58 -2.36 17.69
CA MET A 518 -16.61 -3.42 17.74
C MET A 518 -17.97 -2.98 17.19
N GLY A 519 -17.99 -2.12 16.15
CA GLY A 519 -19.20 -1.57 15.55
C GLY A 519 -19.81 -0.39 16.30
N PHE A 520 -19.27 0.00 17.43
CA PHE A 520 -19.71 1.17 18.17
C PHE A 520 -18.99 2.43 17.65
N LYS A 521 -19.78 3.41 17.19
CA LYS A 521 -19.29 4.73 16.77
C LYS A 521 -18.70 5.45 17.99
N GLY A 522 -17.56 6.14 17.83
CA GLY A 522 -16.88 6.83 18.92
C GLY A 522 -17.76 7.83 19.67
N GLY A 523 -17.64 7.85 20.99
CA GLY A 523 -18.39 8.74 21.87
C GLY A 523 -18.51 8.20 23.28
N TYR A 524 -19.46 8.75 24.06
CA TYR A 524 -19.75 8.26 25.42
C TYR A 524 -20.15 6.79 25.36
N ARG A 525 -19.45 5.95 26.14
CA ARG A 525 -19.77 4.53 26.21
C ARG A 525 -21.15 4.25 26.84
N PRO A 526 -21.89 3.21 26.42
CA PRO A 526 -23.06 2.71 27.11
C PRO A 526 -22.70 2.02 28.43
N ALA A 527 -23.68 1.82 29.30
CA ALA A 527 -23.51 1.05 30.53
C ALA A 527 -23.20 -0.44 30.25
N GLU A 528 -23.77 -0.95 29.18
CA GLU A 528 -23.56 -2.31 28.70
C GLU A 528 -23.52 -2.35 27.15
N TYR A 529 -22.61 -3.16 26.58
CA TYR A 529 -22.50 -3.40 25.15
C TYR A 529 -22.06 -4.84 24.89
N ASN A 530 -22.81 -5.57 24.06
CA ASN A 530 -22.55 -6.96 23.72
C ASN A 530 -22.17 -7.08 22.24
N TRP A 531 -21.04 -7.71 21.97
CA TRP A 531 -20.53 -7.89 20.62
C TRP A 531 -20.26 -9.37 20.31
N LYS A 532 -20.49 -9.77 19.06
CA LYS A 532 -20.18 -11.09 18.52
C LYS A 532 -19.30 -10.97 17.30
N TRP A 533 -18.43 -11.94 17.09
CA TRP A 533 -17.63 -12.04 15.90
C TRP A 533 -18.52 -12.11 14.64
N ASP A 534 -18.24 -11.26 13.66
CA ASP A 534 -18.90 -11.24 12.36
C ASP A 534 -17.86 -11.21 11.24
N ARG A 535 -17.86 -12.24 10.38
CA ARG A 535 -16.92 -12.36 9.27
C ARG A 535 -17.09 -11.29 8.19
N LYS A 536 -18.26 -10.66 8.11
CA LYS A 536 -18.53 -9.61 7.14
C LYS A 536 -17.99 -8.25 7.56
N ASN A 537 -17.74 -8.06 8.85
CA ASN A 537 -17.25 -6.84 9.43
C ASN A 537 -15.81 -7.03 9.91
N ASN A 538 -14.90 -6.19 9.46
CA ASN A 538 -13.47 -6.24 9.83
C ASN A 538 -13.23 -5.62 11.21
N GLN A 539 -13.82 -6.22 12.26
CA GLN A 539 -13.73 -5.74 13.62
C GLN A 539 -13.05 -6.76 14.52
N ASP A 540 -12.04 -6.31 15.25
CA ASP A 540 -11.18 -7.15 16.06
C ASP A 540 -10.84 -6.52 17.41
N SER A 541 -11.29 -5.27 17.65
CA SER A 541 -10.76 -4.45 18.73
C SER A 541 -11.76 -3.41 19.25
N VAL A 542 -11.55 -3.00 20.49
CA VAL A 542 -12.27 -1.91 21.14
C VAL A 542 -11.28 -1.03 21.90
N TRP A 543 -11.42 0.28 21.75
CA TRP A 543 -10.78 1.29 22.61
C TRP A 543 -11.77 1.76 23.67
N ILE A 544 -11.30 1.84 24.93
CA ILE A 544 -12.03 2.39 26.06
C ILE A 544 -11.10 3.32 26.82
N GLY A 545 -11.57 4.52 27.12
CA GLY A 545 -10.73 5.47 27.86
C GLY A 545 -11.36 6.81 28.14
N ASP A 546 -10.58 7.68 28.73
CA ASP A 546 -10.75 9.12 28.81
C ASP A 546 -9.65 9.80 28.00
N VAL A 547 -9.62 11.11 27.91
CA VAL A 547 -8.66 11.88 27.08
C VAL A 547 -7.20 11.57 27.44
N HIS A 548 -6.88 11.43 28.73
CA HIS A 548 -5.49 11.26 29.20
C HIS A 548 -5.18 9.90 29.84
N ALA A 549 -6.11 8.92 29.71
CA ALA A 549 -5.90 7.55 30.19
C ALA A 549 -6.85 6.59 29.47
N GLY A 550 -6.35 5.53 28.86
CA GLY A 550 -7.19 4.54 28.20
C GLY A 550 -6.35 3.42 27.56
N LEU A 551 -7.04 2.48 26.95
CA LEU A 551 -6.42 1.41 26.17
C LEU A 551 -7.32 0.90 25.05
N GLN A 552 -6.68 0.42 23.96
CA GLN A 552 -7.35 -0.44 22.98
C GLN A 552 -6.96 -1.90 23.25
N CYS A 553 -7.93 -2.80 23.23
CA CYS A 553 -7.73 -4.25 23.31
C CYS A 553 -8.11 -4.87 21.97
N SER A 554 -7.18 -5.63 21.34
CA SER A 554 -7.40 -6.38 20.09
C SER A 554 -7.20 -7.87 20.34
N PHE A 555 -8.05 -8.74 19.74
CA PHE A 555 -8.04 -10.19 19.95
C PHE A 555 -7.54 -10.89 18.70
N LYS A 556 -6.56 -11.78 18.82
CA LYS A 556 -5.91 -12.48 17.72
C LYS A 556 -5.38 -13.87 18.14
N ASP A 557 -4.88 -14.61 17.18
CA ASP A 557 -4.08 -15.82 17.42
C ASP A 557 -2.75 -15.74 16.64
N GLU A 558 -2.02 -16.81 16.53
CA GLU A 558 -0.73 -16.86 15.85
C GLU A 558 -0.81 -16.64 14.33
N ASN A 559 -1.98 -16.88 13.74
CA ASN A 559 -2.22 -16.78 12.30
C ASN A 559 -3.08 -15.57 11.91
N TYR A 560 -3.51 -14.79 12.91
CA TYR A 560 -4.42 -13.68 12.67
C TYR A 560 -3.72 -12.53 11.96
N ILE A 561 -4.24 -12.17 10.79
CA ILE A 561 -3.82 -10.99 10.03
C ILE A 561 -4.89 -9.94 10.19
N ARG A 562 -4.52 -8.79 10.77
CA ARG A 562 -5.42 -7.68 10.94
C ARG A 562 -5.91 -7.16 9.58
N PRO A 563 -7.19 -6.79 9.44
CA PRO A 563 -7.70 -6.11 8.25
C PRO A 563 -6.89 -4.85 7.95
N LEU A 564 -6.52 -4.70 6.68
CA LEU A 564 -5.89 -3.49 6.15
C LEU A 564 -6.83 -2.88 5.10
N ASN A 565 -6.59 -1.63 4.73
CA ASN A 565 -7.40 -0.94 3.71
C ASN A 565 -7.45 -1.67 2.37
N THR A 566 -6.44 -2.48 2.02
CA THR A 566 -6.46 -3.35 0.83
C THR A 566 -7.69 -4.27 0.77
N ASN A 567 -8.31 -4.60 1.90
CA ASN A 567 -9.53 -5.42 1.92
C ASN A 567 -10.70 -4.79 1.16
N PHE A 568 -10.71 -3.47 1.02
CA PHE A 568 -11.69 -2.76 0.19
C PHE A 568 -11.73 -3.33 -1.24
N TYR A 569 -10.56 -3.50 -1.88
CA TYR A 569 -10.46 -4.04 -3.23
C TYR A 569 -10.53 -5.56 -3.27
N LEU A 570 -10.01 -6.23 -2.25
CA LEU A 570 -9.92 -7.68 -2.22
C LEU A 570 -11.22 -8.35 -1.83
N SER A 571 -12.15 -7.62 -1.19
CA SER A 571 -13.40 -8.15 -0.64
C SER A 571 -13.19 -9.39 0.23
N LYS A 572 -12.04 -9.48 0.91
CA LYS A 572 -11.71 -10.61 1.78
C LYS A 572 -12.41 -10.47 3.13
N PRO A 573 -13.16 -11.47 3.58
CA PRO A 573 -13.74 -11.44 4.92
C PRO A 573 -12.64 -11.51 5.99
N LEU A 574 -12.97 -11.03 7.20
CA LEU A 574 -12.10 -11.15 8.37
C LEU A 574 -11.71 -12.62 8.60
N ASN A 575 -10.41 -12.86 8.76
CA ASN A 575 -9.90 -14.17 9.19
C ASN A 575 -10.09 -14.29 10.71
N MET A 576 -11.12 -15.06 11.12
CA MET A 576 -11.49 -15.19 12.52
C MET A 576 -10.41 -15.91 13.31
N PRO A 577 -9.93 -15.37 14.45
CA PRO A 577 -9.01 -16.08 15.33
C PRO A 577 -9.71 -17.28 15.98
N PRO A 578 -9.35 -18.54 15.65
CA PRO A 578 -10.13 -19.73 16.02
C PRO A 578 -10.35 -19.91 17.52
N SER A 579 -9.36 -19.56 18.33
CA SER A 579 -9.48 -19.69 19.80
C SER A 579 -10.50 -18.73 20.38
N TRP A 580 -10.56 -17.49 19.88
CA TRP A 580 -11.52 -16.49 20.33
C TRP A 580 -12.92 -16.67 19.73
N TRP A 581 -12.98 -16.93 18.43
CA TRP A 581 -14.25 -17.04 17.70
C TRP A 581 -15.03 -18.33 18.06
N ASN A 582 -14.31 -19.45 18.18
CA ASN A 582 -14.85 -20.77 18.57
C ASN A 582 -16.16 -21.11 17.84
N ASP A 583 -16.13 -21.09 16.49
CA ASP A 583 -17.26 -21.39 15.61
C ASP A 583 -18.53 -20.57 15.93
N GLY A 584 -18.33 -19.26 16.23
CA GLY A 584 -19.42 -18.33 16.52
C GLY A 584 -19.90 -18.29 17.96
N LYS A 585 -19.34 -19.11 18.87
CA LYS A 585 -19.68 -19.11 20.30
C LYS A 585 -18.99 -17.94 21.03
N GLY A 586 -17.89 -17.41 20.48
CA GLY A 586 -17.11 -16.32 21.08
C GLY A 586 -17.69 -14.95 20.87
N GLY A 587 -17.25 -14.00 21.67
CA GLY A 587 -17.66 -12.60 21.61
C GLY A 587 -17.00 -11.75 22.68
N CYS A 588 -17.53 -10.54 22.89
CA CYS A 588 -17.06 -9.64 23.94
C CYS A 588 -18.24 -8.93 24.61
N ASN A 589 -18.30 -9.01 25.92
CA ASN A 589 -19.26 -8.27 26.75
C ASN A 589 -18.52 -7.14 27.45
N LEU A 590 -19.05 -5.94 27.33
CA LEU A 590 -18.55 -4.75 28.00
C LEU A 590 -19.64 -4.23 28.91
N LYS A 591 -19.37 -4.10 30.20
CA LYS A 591 -20.40 -3.68 31.15
C LYS A 591 -19.86 -3.09 32.45
N GLU A 592 -20.66 -2.24 33.07
CA GLU A 592 -20.42 -1.81 34.44
C GLU A 592 -20.57 -2.98 35.41
N THR A 593 -19.63 -3.12 36.35
CA THR A 593 -19.65 -4.14 37.40
C THR A 593 -19.31 -3.50 38.74
N GLY A 594 -20.26 -3.56 39.67
CA GLY A 594 -20.13 -2.82 40.93
C GLY A 594 -20.11 -1.29 40.72
N GLU A 595 -19.62 -0.56 41.71
CA GLU A 595 -19.67 0.92 41.71
C GLU A 595 -18.51 1.58 40.91
N SER A 596 -17.34 0.90 40.84
CA SER A 596 -16.09 1.52 40.41
C SER A 596 -15.45 0.89 39.16
N THR A 597 -16.05 -0.16 38.60
CA THR A 597 -15.44 -0.96 37.55
C THR A 597 -16.27 -0.99 36.27
N PHE A 598 -15.61 -0.85 35.11
CA PHE A 598 -16.13 -1.18 33.81
C PHE A 598 -15.30 -2.35 33.24
N LEU A 599 -15.97 -3.47 32.94
CA LEU A 599 -15.31 -4.72 32.56
C LEU A 599 -15.39 -4.96 31.04
N ILE A 600 -14.24 -5.20 30.43
CA ILE A 600 -14.13 -5.84 29.10
C ILE A 600 -13.97 -7.34 29.34
N SER A 601 -14.91 -8.16 28.88
CA SER A 601 -14.90 -9.61 29.00
C SER A 601 -14.97 -10.25 27.62
N ALA A 602 -13.80 -10.58 27.03
CA ALA A 602 -13.72 -11.32 25.78
C ALA A 602 -13.78 -12.82 26.08
N TYR A 603 -14.75 -13.53 25.51
CA TYR A 603 -15.05 -14.93 25.83
C TYR A 603 -15.11 -15.79 24.56
N SER A 604 -14.80 -17.09 24.75
CA SER A 604 -14.82 -18.07 23.66
C SER A 604 -16.01 -19.01 23.68
N GLY A 605 -16.74 -19.09 24.80
CA GLY A 605 -17.84 -20.04 24.99
C GLY A 605 -17.38 -21.49 25.20
N GLU A 606 -18.34 -22.39 25.23
CA GLU A 606 -18.15 -23.81 25.53
C GLU A 606 -17.31 -24.51 24.45
N ARG A 607 -16.35 -25.36 24.89
CA ARG A 607 -15.53 -26.24 24.04
C ARG A 607 -14.98 -27.46 24.76
N THR A 608 -14.53 -28.43 23.98
CA THR A 608 -13.71 -29.54 24.46
C THR A 608 -12.30 -29.34 23.96
N ILE A 609 -11.33 -29.32 24.86
CA ILE A 609 -9.89 -29.22 24.56
C ILE A 609 -9.35 -30.65 24.58
N LYS A 610 -8.83 -31.12 23.46
CA LYS A 610 -8.22 -32.47 23.37
C LYS A 610 -6.87 -32.48 24.04
N GLU A 611 -6.44 -33.68 24.49
CA GLU A 611 -5.09 -33.88 25.03
C GLU A 611 -4.03 -33.41 24.03
N GLY A 612 -3.07 -32.60 24.48
CA GLY A 612 -2.02 -32.00 23.64
C GLY A 612 -2.45 -30.85 22.74
N GLU A 613 -3.73 -30.59 22.61
CA GLU A 613 -4.22 -29.44 21.82
C GLU A 613 -3.76 -28.10 22.41
N LYS A 614 -3.36 -27.17 21.54
CA LYS A 614 -2.95 -25.82 21.92
C LYS A 614 -3.99 -24.81 21.42
N LEU A 615 -4.45 -23.98 22.35
CA LEU A 615 -5.31 -22.83 22.03
C LEU A 615 -4.52 -21.54 22.20
N HIS A 616 -4.64 -20.61 21.28
CA HIS A 616 -3.91 -19.36 21.25
C HIS A 616 -4.85 -18.18 21.54
N PHE A 617 -4.83 -17.71 22.79
CA PHE A 617 -5.60 -16.55 23.26
C PHE A 617 -4.74 -15.29 23.24
N ASN A 618 -4.12 -15.03 22.09
CA ASN A 618 -3.27 -13.86 21.87
C ASN A 618 -4.12 -12.59 21.87
N PHE A 619 -3.57 -11.51 22.37
CA PHE A 619 -4.19 -10.20 22.35
C PHE A 619 -3.14 -9.09 22.40
N ARG A 620 -3.55 -7.88 22.04
CA ARG A 620 -2.71 -6.69 22.10
C ARG A 620 -3.40 -5.60 22.91
N LEU A 621 -2.62 -4.87 23.70
CA LEU A 621 -3.03 -3.65 24.35
C LEU A 621 -2.25 -2.47 23.75
N LEU A 622 -2.95 -1.43 23.30
CA LEU A 622 -2.35 -0.13 22.97
C LEU A 622 -2.73 0.84 24.08
N LEU A 623 -1.74 1.27 24.87
CA LEU A 623 -1.95 2.17 25.97
C LEU A 623 -2.00 3.61 25.49
N THR A 624 -3.12 4.28 25.70
CA THR A 624 -3.33 5.67 25.31
C THR A 624 -3.34 6.63 26.48
N PRO A 625 -2.96 7.89 26.28
CA PRO A 625 -2.36 8.49 25.06
C PRO A 625 -0.98 7.92 24.74
N PHE A 626 -0.55 8.02 23.46
CA PHE A 626 0.78 7.56 23.07
C PHE A 626 1.88 8.58 23.42
N LYS A 627 1.56 9.85 23.22
CA LYS A 627 2.47 10.99 23.43
C LYS A 627 1.66 12.25 23.79
N MET A 628 2.33 13.31 24.17
CA MET A 628 1.69 14.62 24.35
C MET A 628 1.30 15.20 23.00
N ILE A 629 0.21 15.98 22.96
CA ILE A 629 -0.11 16.80 21.79
C ILE A 629 0.90 17.94 21.65
N ASP A 630 1.30 18.22 20.41
CA ASP A 630 2.18 19.34 20.10
C ASP A 630 1.36 20.49 19.50
N THR A 631 0.75 21.28 20.38
CA THR A 631 -0.09 22.42 19.98
C THR A 631 0.70 23.48 19.24
N LYS A 632 1.98 23.67 19.58
CA LYS A 632 2.84 24.61 18.88
C LYS A 632 3.08 24.19 17.42
N ALA A 633 3.38 22.92 17.20
CA ALA A 633 3.49 22.39 15.84
C ALA A 633 2.15 22.44 15.10
N GLN A 634 1.01 22.20 15.82
CA GLN A 634 -0.33 22.29 15.25
C GLN A 634 -0.58 23.64 14.58
N TRP A 635 -0.28 24.75 15.25
CA TRP A 635 -0.61 26.09 14.75
C TRP A 635 0.47 26.71 13.87
N ASN A 636 1.70 26.21 13.96
CA ASN A 636 2.81 26.67 13.11
C ASN A 636 2.93 25.92 11.79
N THR A 637 2.31 24.73 11.64
CA THR A 637 2.35 23.97 10.39
C THR A 637 1.10 24.26 9.59
N ARG A 638 1.26 24.97 8.47
CA ARG A 638 0.17 25.44 7.59
C ARG A 638 0.33 24.81 6.23
N PHE A 639 -0.67 23.99 5.84
CA PHE A 639 -0.57 23.14 4.67
C PHE A 639 -1.16 23.78 3.42
N TYR A 640 -0.44 23.58 2.31
CA TYR A 640 -0.92 23.77 0.96
C TYR A 640 -0.99 22.42 0.26
N HIS A 641 -2.19 21.92 0.01
CA HIS A 641 -2.42 20.59 -0.54
C HIS A 641 -2.69 20.68 -2.04
N SER A 642 -1.69 21.04 -2.82
CA SER A 642 -1.68 21.04 -4.28
C SER A 642 -0.26 21.26 -4.78
N PHE A 643 -0.04 21.07 -6.08
CA PHE A 643 1.22 21.37 -6.75
C PHE A 643 1.14 22.77 -7.39
N LYS A 644 1.99 23.68 -6.91
CA LYS A 644 2.14 25.07 -7.37
C LYS A 644 3.60 25.50 -7.25
N PRO A 645 4.05 26.53 -7.96
CA PRO A 645 5.36 27.14 -7.71
C PRO A 645 5.53 27.51 -6.23
N PRO A 646 6.72 27.23 -5.63
CA PRO A 646 6.93 27.46 -4.21
C PRO A 646 6.69 28.91 -3.76
N GLU A 647 6.97 29.90 -4.62
CA GLU A 647 6.75 31.33 -4.36
C GLU A 647 5.25 31.64 -4.22
N GLU A 648 4.40 31.04 -5.06
CA GLU A 648 2.94 31.21 -4.97
C GLU A 648 2.43 30.65 -3.65
N VAL A 649 2.96 29.49 -3.23
CA VAL A 649 2.56 28.88 -1.96
C VAL A 649 3.00 29.72 -0.78
N ALA A 650 4.24 30.19 -0.76
CA ALA A 650 4.77 31.05 0.30
C ALA A 650 3.94 32.33 0.49
N ALA A 651 3.47 32.92 -0.61
CA ALA A 651 2.63 34.13 -0.59
C ALA A 651 1.27 33.92 0.10
N THR A 652 0.78 32.68 0.25
CA THR A 652 -0.47 32.37 0.98
C THR A 652 -0.30 32.32 2.51
N GLY A 653 0.93 32.33 3.01
CA GLY A 653 1.25 32.07 4.42
C GLY A 653 1.30 30.61 4.80
N ALA A 654 1.11 29.67 3.85
CA ALA A 654 1.40 28.25 4.05
C ALA A 654 2.92 28.00 4.08
N ASN A 655 3.35 26.98 4.82
CA ASN A 655 4.77 26.63 4.97
C ASN A 655 5.07 25.15 4.74
N THR A 656 4.06 24.35 4.38
CA THR A 656 4.21 22.93 4.12
C THR A 656 3.37 22.55 2.91
N ILE A 657 4.03 22.03 1.88
CA ILE A 657 3.39 21.61 0.61
C ILE A 657 3.13 20.12 0.65
N ASN A 658 1.92 19.69 0.32
CA ASN A 658 1.57 18.31 0.03
C ASN A 658 1.47 18.12 -1.48
N VAL A 659 2.43 17.38 -2.07
CA VAL A 659 2.42 17.03 -3.49
C VAL A 659 1.79 15.68 -3.69
N HIS A 660 0.61 15.65 -4.29
CA HIS A 660 -0.08 14.42 -4.65
C HIS A 660 0.57 13.73 -5.87
N HIS A 661 0.19 12.48 -6.19
CA HIS A 661 0.50 11.88 -7.49
C HIS A 661 -0.24 12.62 -8.61
N ALA A 662 -0.01 12.26 -9.87
CA ALA A 662 -0.52 12.93 -11.06
C ALA A 662 -0.03 14.38 -11.22
N THR A 663 1.15 14.71 -10.68
CA THR A 663 1.82 16.00 -10.85
C THR A 663 3.10 15.86 -11.65
N GLU A 664 3.65 16.98 -12.11
CA GLU A 664 4.88 16.96 -12.92
C GLU A 664 6.07 16.32 -12.20
N ILE A 665 6.18 16.49 -10.88
CA ILE A 665 7.30 16.00 -10.07
C ILE A 665 7.04 14.63 -9.41
N ASN A 666 5.76 14.25 -9.24
CA ASN A 666 5.32 12.96 -8.72
C ASN A 666 4.18 12.41 -9.60
N PRO A 667 4.50 11.97 -10.84
CA PRO A 667 3.44 11.67 -11.82
C PRO A 667 2.65 10.39 -11.53
N TYR A 668 3.30 9.35 -11.01
CA TYR A 668 2.73 8.01 -10.97
C TYR A 668 2.39 7.55 -9.55
N ILE A 669 1.24 6.90 -9.40
CA ILE A 669 0.75 6.47 -8.10
C ILE A 669 1.71 5.48 -7.43
N ASN A 670 2.12 5.81 -6.21
CA ASN A 670 3.01 5.02 -5.35
C ASN A 670 4.34 4.59 -5.99
N TYR A 671 4.77 5.30 -7.04
CA TYR A 671 6.08 5.09 -7.67
C TYR A 671 6.81 6.42 -7.94
N PRO A 672 7.31 7.11 -6.92
CA PRO A 672 7.89 8.47 -7.00
C PRO A 672 9.32 8.52 -7.54
N PHE A 673 9.77 7.48 -8.24
CA PHE A 673 11.19 7.34 -8.64
C PHE A 673 11.48 7.70 -10.10
N LEU A 674 10.45 8.09 -10.90
CA LEU A 674 10.61 8.35 -12.33
C LEU A 674 11.01 9.78 -12.67
N ARG A 675 10.88 10.73 -11.73
CA ARG A 675 11.20 12.15 -11.91
C ARG A 675 12.02 12.73 -10.74
N PRO A 676 13.03 12.02 -10.21
CA PRO A 676 13.71 12.43 -8.98
C PRO A 676 14.46 13.76 -9.12
N GLU A 677 15.01 14.08 -10.29
CA GLU A 677 15.73 15.34 -10.54
C GLU A 677 14.76 16.54 -10.49
N LYS A 678 13.59 16.44 -11.11
CA LYS A 678 12.56 17.48 -11.06
C LYS A 678 12.04 17.68 -9.65
N MET A 679 11.80 16.58 -8.93
CA MET A 679 11.34 16.63 -7.53
C MET A 679 12.40 17.29 -6.65
N ARG A 680 13.68 16.91 -6.80
CA ARG A 680 14.80 17.51 -6.06
C ARG A 680 14.92 19.02 -6.33
N ALA A 681 14.82 19.44 -7.59
CA ALA A 681 14.89 20.86 -7.96
C ALA A 681 13.75 21.65 -7.31
N TYR A 682 12.53 21.16 -7.38
CA TYR A 682 11.36 21.79 -6.73
C TYR A 682 11.52 21.89 -5.21
N ILE A 683 11.97 20.83 -4.56
CA ILE A 683 12.21 20.82 -3.11
C ILE A 683 13.32 21.81 -2.73
N HIS A 684 14.36 21.88 -3.52
CA HIS A 684 15.45 22.85 -3.27
C HIS A 684 14.95 24.31 -3.31
N GLU A 685 14.12 24.66 -4.29
CA GLU A 685 13.51 26.01 -4.36
C GLU A 685 12.54 26.25 -3.19
N ALA A 686 11.72 25.26 -2.83
CA ALA A 686 10.85 25.35 -1.67
C ALA A 686 11.64 25.58 -0.36
N HIS A 687 12.76 24.88 -0.18
CA HIS A 687 13.62 25.04 1.00
C HIS A 687 14.27 26.43 1.09
N LYS A 688 14.61 27.09 -0.02
CA LYS A 688 15.12 28.49 -0.03
C LYS A 688 14.11 29.46 0.56
N LEU A 689 12.81 29.15 0.43
CA LEU A 689 11.71 29.94 0.96
C LEU A 689 11.26 29.48 2.36
N GLY A 690 11.98 28.52 2.97
CA GLY A 690 11.63 27.95 4.27
C GLY A 690 10.43 27.00 4.26
N LEU A 691 9.96 26.59 3.08
CA LEU A 691 8.85 25.66 2.94
C LEU A 691 9.32 24.22 3.09
N LYS A 692 8.46 23.35 3.66
CA LYS A 692 8.62 21.89 3.65
C LYS A 692 7.83 21.28 2.51
N VAL A 693 8.33 20.16 1.95
CA VAL A 693 7.64 19.42 0.88
C VAL A 693 7.44 17.97 1.28
N LYS A 694 6.18 17.55 1.33
CA LYS A 694 5.77 16.17 1.54
C LYS A 694 5.15 15.63 0.25
N ILE A 695 5.30 14.33 0.04
CA ILE A 695 4.77 13.66 -1.15
C ILE A 695 3.74 12.59 -0.79
N TYR A 696 2.84 12.32 -1.74
CA TYR A 696 2.01 11.14 -1.76
C TYR A 696 2.89 9.92 -2.05
N TYR A 697 2.99 9.01 -1.10
CA TYR A 697 3.67 7.74 -1.26
C TYR A 697 3.14 6.74 -0.24
N THR A 698 2.40 5.76 -0.69
CA THR A 698 1.79 4.67 0.09
C THR A 698 2.04 3.32 -0.60
N VAL A 699 1.43 2.24 -0.14
CA VAL A 699 1.71 0.87 -0.64
C VAL A 699 0.51 0.17 -1.25
N ARG A 700 -0.70 0.72 -1.13
CA ARG A 700 -1.94 0.03 -1.50
C ARG A 700 -2.02 -0.37 -2.97
N GLU A 701 -1.53 0.48 -3.83
CA GLU A 701 -1.60 0.38 -5.28
C GLU A 701 -0.22 0.58 -5.88
N LEU A 702 0.03 0.01 -7.05
CA LEU A 702 1.27 0.20 -7.79
C LEU A 702 0.96 0.58 -9.25
N SER A 703 1.60 1.64 -9.71
CA SER A 703 1.57 2.11 -11.10
C SER A 703 2.05 1.05 -12.09
N ASN A 704 1.39 0.96 -13.25
CA ASN A 704 1.87 0.17 -14.39
C ASN A 704 3.18 0.69 -14.99
N HIS A 705 3.58 1.92 -14.66
CA HIS A 705 4.87 2.51 -15.06
C HIS A 705 6.06 2.06 -14.20
N ALA A 706 5.84 1.27 -13.12
CA ALA A 706 6.94 0.71 -12.34
C ALA A 706 7.75 -0.29 -13.18
N PRO A 707 9.04 -0.08 -13.45
CA PRO A 707 9.85 -1.00 -14.26
C PRO A 707 9.88 -2.42 -13.70
N GLU A 708 9.79 -2.57 -12.38
CA GLU A 708 9.80 -3.85 -11.68
C GLU A 708 8.48 -4.63 -11.78
N ILE A 709 7.44 -4.11 -12.42
CA ILE A 709 6.09 -4.70 -12.40
C ILE A 709 6.07 -6.17 -12.83
N PHE A 710 6.84 -6.55 -13.86
CA PHE A 710 6.90 -7.94 -14.33
C PHE A 710 7.71 -8.84 -13.37
N ALA A 711 8.76 -8.31 -12.73
CA ALA A 711 9.49 -9.01 -11.68
C ALA A 711 8.58 -9.27 -10.48
N LEU A 712 7.84 -8.25 -10.04
CA LEU A 712 6.87 -8.38 -8.93
C LEU A 712 5.75 -9.37 -9.25
N ARG A 713 5.24 -9.38 -10.48
CA ARG A 713 4.25 -10.38 -10.94
C ARG A 713 4.80 -11.81 -10.90
N SER A 714 6.08 -12.01 -11.22
CA SER A 714 6.71 -13.35 -11.19
C SER A 714 6.70 -13.96 -9.78
N LEU A 715 6.52 -13.13 -8.74
CA LEU A 715 6.39 -13.57 -7.35
C LEU A 715 4.98 -14.12 -7.01
N GLY A 716 4.09 -14.20 -7.98
CA GLY A 716 2.71 -14.67 -7.79
C GLY A 716 1.86 -13.63 -7.06
N ASP A 717 0.97 -14.10 -6.18
CA ASP A 717 0.09 -13.25 -5.36
C ASP A 717 0.75 -12.71 -4.07
N GLU A 718 2.05 -12.89 -3.93
CA GLU A 718 2.80 -12.39 -2.75
C GLU A 718 2.74 -10.86 -2.66
N ILE A 719 2.94 -10.17 -3.78
CA ILE A 719 3.00 -8.70 -3.82
C ILE A 719 1.80 -8.10 -4.55
N LEU A 720 1.47 -8.62 -5.74
CA LEU A 720 0.34 -8.14 -6.54
C LEU A 720 -0.83 -9.10 -6.42
N SER A 721 -1.98 -8.62 -5.94
CA SER A 721 -3.16 -9.45 -5.70
C SER A 721 -3.70 -10.08 -6.98
N TYR A 722 -3.99 -11.38 -6.94
CA TYR A 722 -4.74 -12.04 -7.98
C TYR A 722 -6.20 -11.58 -8.00
N GLY A 723 -6.78 -11.46 -9.20
CA GLY A 723 -8.15 -11.03 -9.39
C GLY A 723 -8.65 -11.18 -10.82
N HIS A 724 -9.76 -10.53 -11.12
CA HIS A 724 -10.49 -10.70 -12.39
C HIS A 724 -9.88 -9.95 -13.59
N GLY A 725 -8.83 -9.14 -13.38
CA GLY A 725 -8.26 -8.29 -14.43
C GLY A 725 -9.16 -7.09 -14.76
N GLY A 726 -9.20 -6.70 -16.03
CA GLY A 726 -9.99 -5.56 -16.50
C GLY A 726 -9.28 -4.23 -16.39
N GLY A 727 -10.04 -3.13 -16.21
CA GLY A 727 -9.48 -1.78 -16.13
C GLY A 727 -9.10 -1.20 -17.50
N PHE A 728 -8.02 -0.42 -17.52
CA PHE A 728 -7.51 0.23 -18.73
C PHE A 728 -6.87 -0.79 -19.71
N SER A 729 -6.81 -0.43 -21.01
CA SER A 729 -6.34 -1.32 -22.08
C SER A 729 -4.93 -1.87 -21.83
N TRP A 730 -4.00 -1.04 -21.40
CA TRP A 730 -2.63 -1.44 -21.11
C TRP A 730 -2.55 -2.63 -20.13
N LEU A 731 -3.33 -2.59 -19.04
CA LEU A 731 -3.35 -3.69 -18.07
C LEU A 731 -3.82 -5.01 -18.72
N GLN A 732 -4.88 -4.94 -19.53
CA GLN A 732 -5.43 -6.13 -20.20
C GLN A 732 -4.49 -6.67 -21.28
N GLU A 733 -3.82 -5.78 -22.01
CA GLU A 733 -2.94 -6.13 -23.12
C GLU A 733 -1.56 -6.63 -22.65
N HIS A 734 -0.99 -6.03 -21.59
CA HIS A 734 0.37 -6.35 -21.13
C HIS A 734 0.40 -7.24 -19.87
N LEU A 735 -0.57 -7.16 -18.97
CA LEU A 735 -0.65 -8.03 -17.80
C LEU A 735 -1.58 -9.24 -18.02
N GLY A 736 -2.55 -9.14 -18.94
CA GLY A 736 -3.49 -10.20 -19.26
C GLY A 736 -4.57 -10.36 -18.21
N SER A 737 -4.41 -11.31 -17.28
CA SER A 737 -5.34 -11.62 -16.19
C SER A 737 -4.60 -11.72 -14.84
N ASN A 738 -5.30 -12.15 -13.79
CA ASN A 738 -4.74 -12.37 -12.47
C ASN A 738 -4.16 -11.10 -11.80
N TYR A 739 -4.91 -9.99 -11.86
CA TYR A 739 -4.67 -8.77 -11.10
C TYR A 739 -6.00 -8.11 -10.76
N ILE A 740 -5.98 -7.14 -9.86
CA ILE A 740 -7.12 -6.26 -9.56
C ILE A 740 -6.76 -4.87 -10.05
N ALA A 741 -7.52 -4.34 -11.03
CA ALA A 741 -7.36 -2.98 -11.51
C ALA A 741 -7.82 -1.98 -10.44
N ALA A 742 -7.07 -0.88 -10.32
CA ALA A 742 -7.32 0.19 -9.34
C ALA A 742 -7.41 1.55 -10.01
N TRP A 743 -6.90 2.59 -9.36
CA TRP A 743 -6.96 3.97 -9.80
C TRP A 743 -6.31 4.20 -11.16
N PHE A 744 -6.90 5.06 -11.98
CA PHE A 744 -6.40 5.43 -13.29
C PHE A 744 -6.33 6.95 -13.46
N VAL A 745 -5.21 7.43 -14.00
CA VAL A 745 -5.00 8.82 -14.39
C VAL A 745 -4.90 8.91 -15.92
N PRO A 746 -5.96 9.35 -16.62
CA PRO A 746 -6.02 9.33 -18.09
C PRO A 746 -4.88 10.07 -18.78
N THR A 747 -4.54 11.27 -18.29
CA THR A 747 -3.53 12.16 -18.90
C THR A 747 -2.11 11.59 -18.87
N LEU A 748 -1.86 10.56 -18.05
CA LEU A 748 -0.56 9.94 -17.86
C LEU A 748 -0.56 8.45 -18.23
N GLU A 749 -1.68 7.89 -18.65
CA GLU A 749 -1.89 6.44 -18.81
C GLU A 749 -1.46 5.65 -17.56
N ASP A 750 -1.54 6.27 -16.39
CA ASP A 750 -1.16 5.66 -15.11
C ASP A 750 -2.30 4.77 -14.61
N ALA A 751 -2.16 3.48 -14.86
CA ALA A 751 -3.12 2.44 -14.48
C ALA A 751 -2.55 1.61 -13.34
N ALA A 752 -3.13 1.74 -12.16
CA ALA A 752 -2.65 1.03 -10.98
C ALA A 752 -3.23 -0.37 -10.83
N VAL A 753 -2.49 -1.24 -10.15
CA VAL A 753 -2.92 -2.57 -9.70
C VAL A 753 -2.78 -2.69 -8.18
N ILE A 754 -3.62 -3.52 -7.55
CA ILE A 754 -3.67 -3.66 -6.09
C ILE A 754 -2.59 -4.61 -5.56
N ASN A 755 -1.98 -4.22 -4.45
CA ASN A 755 -1.05 -5.07 -3.70
C ASN A 755 -1.77 -6.09 -2.80
N SER A 756 -1.09 -7.17 -2.45
CA SER A 756 -1.65 -8.29 -1.67
C SER A 756 -1.82 -8.04 -0.16
N GLY A 757 -1.47 -6.86 0.33
CA GLY A 757 -1.43 -6.54 1.76
C GLY A 757 -0.02 -6.66 2.32
N VAL A 758 0.14 -7.20 3.54
CA VAL A 758 1.46 -7.29 4.18
C VAL A 758 2.37 -8.27 3.43
N SER A 759 3.44 -7.75 2.84
CA SER A 759 4.36 -8.50 1.98
C SER A 759 5.76 -7.87 1.97
N ARG A 760 6.71 -8.47 1.23
CA ARG A 760 8.04 -7.87 1.01
C ARG A 760 8.00 -6.50 0.30
N TRP A 761 6.88 -6.14 -0.32
CA TRP A 761 6.68 -4.80 -0.85
C TRP A 761 6.81 -3.71 0.22
N HIS A 762 6.51 -4.03 1.48
CA HIS A 762 6.71 -3.10 2.61
C HIS A 762 8.20 -2.86 2.89
N ASN A 763 9.07 -3.86 2.71
CA ASN A 763 10.52 -3.67 2.79
C ASN A 763 11.01 -2.75 1.66
N TYR A 764 10.54 -3.00 0.43
CA TYR A 764 10.83 -2.16 -0.73
C TYR A 764 10.39 -0.71 -0.50
N TYR A 765 9.20 -0.53 0.04
CA TYR A 765 8.64 0.80 0.35
C TYR A 765 9.50 1.58 1.36
N VAL A 766 9.91 0.94 2.44
CA VAL A 766 10.73 1.60 3.48
C VAL A 766 12.14 1.94 2.96
N GLU A 767 12.75 1.04 2.19
CA GLU A 767 14.05 1.31 1.56
C GLU A 767 13.93 2.42 0.50
N GLY A 768 12.86 2.40 -0.29
CA GLY A 768 12.54 3.45 -1.24
C GLY A 768 12.37 4.82 -0.57
N LEU A 769 11.72 4.86 0.59
CA LEU A 769 11.62 6.06 1.41
C LEU A 769 13.01 6.56 1.87
N ASN A 770 13.87 5.66 2.34
CA ASN A 770 15.24 5.99 2.70
C ASN A 770 16.01 6.61 1.52
N TRP A 771 15.83 6.04 0.33
CA TRP A 771 16.42 6.56 -0.89
C TRP A 771 15.90 7.97 -1.24
N LEU A 772 14.59 8.20 -1.13
CA LEU A 772 13.96 9.51 -1.39
C LEU A 772 14.43 10.58 -0.40
N VAL A 773 14.51 10.25 0.88
CA VAL A 773 15.00 11.18 1.90
C VAL A 773 16.44 11.58 1.63
N LYS A 774 17.31 10.64 1.31
CA LYS A 774 18.76 10.87 1.08
C LYS A 774 19.05 11.56 -0.25
N ASN A 775 18.37 11.16 -1.33
CA ASN A 775 18.73 11.57 -2.69
C ASN A 775 17.82 12.67 -3.25
N VAL A 776 16.61 12.83 -2.74
CA VAL A 776 15.64 13.82 -3.21
C VAL A 776 15.41 14.91 -2.16
N GLY A 777 15.42 14.55 -0.89
CA GLY A 777 15.33 15.49 0.22
C GLY A 777 13.92 15.84 0.65
N ILE A 778 12.95 14.91 0.47
CA ILE A 778 11.57 15.11 0.94
C ILE A 778 11.50 15.34 2.45
N ASP A 779 10.54 16.13 2.90
CA ASP A 779 10.36 16.47 4.32
C ASP A 779 9.27 15.64 5.00
N GLY A 780 8.70 14.67 4.32
CA GLY A 780 7.69 13.80 4.91
C GLY A 780 6.77 13.15 3.90
N LEU A 781 5.72 12.53 4.43
CA LEU A 781 4.74 11.76 3.68
C LEU A 781 3.32 12.26 3.92
N TYR A 782 2.53 12.21 2.88
CA TYR A 782 1.09 12.18 2.91
C TYR A 782 0.64 10.75 2.62
N ILE A 783 0.01 10.09 3.58
CA ILE A 783 -0.45 8.71 3.49
C ILE A 783 -1.95 8.71 3.32
N ASP A 784 -2.40 8.26 2.14
CA ASP A 784 -3.80 8.14 1.77
C ASP A 784 -4.25 6.70 2.01
N ASP A 785 -4.98 6.48 3.08
CA ASP A 785 -5.37 5.17 3.61
C ASP A 785 -4.18 4.21 3.88
N VAL A 786 -4.04 3.76 5.10
CA VAL A 786 -2.94 2.87 5.47
C VAL A 786 -3.22 1.44 5.03
N ALA A 787 -2.33 0.90 4.20
CA ALA A 787 -2.36 -0.49 3.77
C ALA A 787 -1.14 -1.30 4.23
N PHE A 788 -0.49 -0.86 5.31
CA PHE A 788 0.62 -1.56 5.94
C PHE A 788 0.46 -1.63 7.47
N ASP A 789 1.20 -2.51 8.09
CA ASP A 789 1.15 -2.78 9.51
C ASP A 789 1.90 -1.75 10.36
N ARG A 790 1.73 -1.84 11.68
CA ARG A 790 2.41 -0.99 12.66
C ARG A 790 3.94 -1.08 12.55
N THR A 791 4.50 -2.26 12.29
CA THR A 791 5.96 -2.45 12.16
C THR A 791 6.51 -1.61 11.02
N THR A 792 5.83 -1.63 9.88
CA THR A 792 6.18 -0.80 8.72
C THR A 792 6.10 0.70 9.05
N MET A 793 5.02 1.15 9.73
CA MET A 793 4.89 2.57 10.12
C MET A 793 6.02 3.00 11.08
N LYS A 794 6.41 2.16 12.02
CA LYS A 794 7.55 2.40 12.92
C LYS A 794 8.85 2.56 12.14
N ARG A 795 9.11 1.69 11.16
CA ARG A 795 10.28 1.78 10.27
C ARG A 795 10.26 3.07 9.43
N VAL A 796 9.11 3.43 8.87
CA VAL A 796 8.89 4.69 8.13
C VAL A 796 9.25 5.90 9.00
N ARG A 797 8.77 5.96 10.23
CA ARG A 797 9.08 7.05 11.17
C ARG A 797 10.58 7.16 11.43
N LYS A 798 11.25 6.05 11.73
CA LYS A 798 12.69 6.01 11.98
C LYS A 798 13.49 6.50 10.77
N VAL A 799 13.20 6.00 9.58
CA VAL A 799 13.88 6.39 8.35
C VAL A 799 13.76 7.90 8.09
N LEU A 800 12.57 8.44 8.28
CA LEU A 800 12.35 9.88 8.15
C LEU A 800 13.15 10.67 9.18
N ASP A 801 13.13 10.28 10.46
CA ASP A 801 13.84 10.97 11.53
C ASP A 801 15.37 10.96 11.34
N TRP A 802 15.91 9.85 10.80
CA TRP A 802 17.35 9.77 10.52
C TRP A 802 17.81 10.73 9.43
N GLY A 803 16.99 10.93 8.42
CA GLY A 803 17.36 11.77 7.28
C GLY A 803 16.87 13.21 7.36
N ARG A 804 15.79 13.48 8.12
CA ARG A 804 15.12 14.80 8.15
C ARG A 804 14.58 15.15 9.53
N LYS A 805 15.27 16.01 10.23
CA LYS A 805 14.79 16.54 11.53
C LYS A 805 13.45 17.26 11.36
N GLY A 806 12.45 16.85 12.14
CA GLY A 806 11.11 17.43 12.08
C GLY A 806 10.32 17.05 10.82
N ALA A 807 10.61 15.87 10.25
CA ALA A 807 9.81 15.31 9.17
C ALA A 807 8.37 15.02 9.60
N LEU A 808 7.43 15.17 8.68
CA LEU A 808 6.01 15.11 8.93
C LEU A 808 5.38 13.88 8.26
N ILE A 809 4.49 13.21 8.99
CA ILE A 809 3.64 12.14 8.44
C ILE A 809 2.18 12.49 8.74
N ASP A 810 1.38 12.61 7.69
CA ASP A 810 -0.06 12.79 7.82
C ASP A 810 -0.77 11.52 7.36
N LEU A 811 -1.78 11.12 8.12
CA LEU A 811 -2.70 10.06 7.72
C LEU A 811 -4.01 10.68 7.27
N HIS A 812 -4.36 10.43 6.02
CA HIS A 812 -5.69 10.65 5.48
C HIS A 812 -6.51 9.36 5.54
N SER A 813 -7.77 9.46 5.91
CA SER A 813 -8.76 8.40 5.77
C SER A 813 -10.09 8.97 5.31
N ALA A 814 -10.70 8.32 4.32
CA ALA A 814 -11.87 8.83 3.63
C ALA A 814 -13.13 8.94 4.49
N ASN A 815 -13.27 8.14 5.55
CA ASN A 815 -14.49 8.16 6.37
C ASN A 815 -14.30 7.50 7.72
N GLN A 816 -15.24 7.81 8.61
CA GLN A 816 -15.31 7.26 9.95
C GLN A 816 -16.08 5.94 10.03
N PHE A 817 -16.98 5.70 9.07
CA PHE A 817 -17.88 4.55 9.09
C PHE A 817 -18.07 4.01 7.68
N ASN A 818 -17.33 3.00 7.31
CA ASN A 818 -17.38 2.40 5.99
C ASN A 818 -17.94 0.97 6.04
N VAL A 819 -19.26 0.86 5.92
CA VAL A 819 -19.97 -0.43 5.94
C VAL A 819 -19.54 -1.33 4.76
N ARG A 820 -19.25 -0.73 3.62
CA ARG A 820 -18.81 -1.46 2.41
C ARG A 820 -17.50 -2.20 2.64
N ASP A 821 -16.55 -1.58 3.32
CA ASP A 821 -15.24 -2.16 3.60
C ASP A 821 -15.23 -3.00 4.89
N GLY A 822 -16.35 -3.03 5.62
CA GLY A 822 -16.48 -3.69 6.90
C GLY A 822 -15.81 -2.95 8.07
N PHE A 823 -15.35 -1.72 7.87
CA PHE A 823 -14.74 -0.91 8.92
C PHE A 823 -15.78 -0.03 9.60
N ALA A 824 -15.90 -0.17 10.91
CA ALA A 824 -16.81 0.65 11.70
C ALA A 824 -16.23 2.03 12.02
N ASN A 825 -14.90 2.12 12.21
CA ASN A 825 -14.21 3.34 12.64
C ASN A 825 -12.82 3.40 12.02
N SER A 826 -12.51 4.45 11.28
CA SER A 826 -11.15 4.67 10.76
C SER A 826 -10.15 4.90 11.89
N ALA A 827 -10.50 5.69 12.92
CA ALA A 827 -9.63 5.93 14.06
C ALA A 827 -9.28 4.62 14.81
N ASN A 828 -10.26 3.74 15.07
CA ASN A 828 -10.01 2.47 15.73
C ASN A 828 -9.16 1.51 14.86
N LEU A 829 -9.42 1.48 13.55
CA LEU A 829 -8.66 0.66 12.60
C LEU A 829 -7.18 1.05 12.57
N TYR A 830 -6.89 2.35 12.50
CA TYR A 830 -5.54 2.87 12.33
C TYR A 830 -4.84 3.27 13.64
N LEU A 831 -5.46 3.04 14.80
CA LEU A 831 -4.92 3.49 16.09
C LEU A 831 -3.48 3.03 16.36
N GLU A 832 -3.10 1.85 15.87
CA GLU A 832 -1.75 1.32 16.02
C GLU A 832 -0.66 2.13 15.27
N HIS A 833 -1.07 3.00 14.32
CA HIS A 833 -0.17 3.87 13.57
C HIS A 833 0.01 5.25 14.22
N PHE A 834 -0.94 5.68 15.06
CA PHE A 834 -0.98 7.02 15.66
C PHE A 834 0.28 7.43 16.44
N PRO A 835 1.01 6.51 17.12
CA PRO A 835 2.27 6.84 17.76
C PRO A 835 3.28 7.56 16.84
N TYR A 836 3.29 7.21 15.56
CA TYR A 836 4.27 7.62 14.56
C TYR A 836 3.82 8.79 13.67
N LEU A 837 2.55 9.23 13.81
CA LEU A 837 1.95 10.30 13.01
C LEU A 837 2.15 11.67 13.64
N ASN A 838 2.13 12.71 12.80
CA ASN A 838 2.08 14.11 13.22
C ASN A 838 0.66 14.68 13.15
N ARG A 839 -0.15 14.23 12.15
CA ARG A 839 -1.49 14.73 11.89
C ARG A 839 -2.45 13.61 11.52
N LEU A 840 -3.71 13.79 11.90
CA LEU A 840 -4.84 13.05 11.34
C LEU A 840 -5.59 13.99 10.40
N TRP A 841 -5.83 13.53 9.19
CA TRP A 841 -6.64 14.26 8.23
C TRP A 841 -7.88 13.43 7.90
N PHE A 842 -8.77 13.31 8.87
CA PHE A 842 -10.08 12.69 8.73
C PHE A 842 -11.10 13.78 8.41
N GLY A 843 -12.10 13.51 7.58
CA GLY A 843 -13.11 14.49 7.26
C GLY A 843 -13.87 14.25 5.98
N GLU A 844 -13.33 13.53 5.03
CA GLU A 844 -14.04 13.15 3.81
C GLU A 844 -15.17 12.17 4.17
N TYR A 845 -16.41 12.56 3.85
CA TYR A 845 -17.65 11.86 4.25
C TYR A 845 -17.94 11.86 5.76
N PHE A 846 -17.24 12.66 6.55
CA PHE A 846 -17.60 12.87 7.95
C PHE A 846 -18.84 13.74 8.08
N ASP A 847 -19.68 13.38 9.04
CA ASP A 847 -20.82 14.21 9.44
C ASP A 847 -20.37 15.23 10.49
N TYR A 848 -20.16 16.48 10.06
CA TYR A 848 -19.74 17.57 10.94
C TYR A 848 -20.80 18.00 11.95
N ASP A 849 -22.05 17.51 11.84
CA ASP A 849 -23.11 17.71 12.83
C ASP A 849 -23.13 16.64 13.94
N SER A 850 -22.23 15.64 13.85
CA SER A 850 -22.02 14.66 14.91
C SER A 850 -21.72 15.30 16.26
N SER A 851 -22.01 14.57 17.33
CA SER A 851 -21.89 15.04 18.72
C SER A 851 -20.46 15.46 19.12
N PRO A 852 -20.29 16.29 20.14
CA PRO A 852 -18.96 16.72 20.60
C PRO A 852 -18.05 15.59 21.04
N ASP A 853 -18.61 14.55 21.67
CA ASP A 853 -17.86 13.37 22.08
C ASP A 853 -17.38 12.54 20.88
N PHE A 854 -18.16 12.48 19.78
CA PHE A 854 -17.69 11.90 18.52
C PHE A 854 -16.53 12.69 17.93
N TRP A 855 -16.61 14.02 17.88
CA TRP A 855 -15.51 14.88 17.44
C TRP A 855 -14.25 14.64 18.27
N LEU A 856 -14.39 14.54 19.60
CA LEU A 856 -13.28 14.33 20.51
C LEU A 856 -12.58 12.97 20.24
N VAL A 857 -13.37 11.90 20.09
CA VAL A 857 -12.85 10.52 20.01
C VAL A 857 -12.42 10.14 18.59
N GLU A 858 -13.23 10.46 17.56
CA GLU A 858 -13.00 9.96 16.19
C GLU A 858 -12.21 10.94 15.31
N MET A 859 -12.33 12.26 15.56
CA MET A 859 -11.78 13.25 14.64
C MET A 859 -10.57 14.01 15.20
N SER A 860 -10.59 14.37 16.48
CA SER A 860 -9.59 15.29 17.03
C SER A 860 -8.19 14.69 17.19
N GLY A 861 -8.09 13.37 17.41
CA GLY A 861 -6.83 12.68 17.74
C GLY A 861 -6.32 12.96 19.16
N ILE A 862 -6.90 13.92 19.90
CA ILE A 862 -6.41 14.39 21.21
C ILE A 862 -6.26 13.26 22.23
N PRO A 863 -7.22 12.31 22.41
CA PRO A 863 -7.08 11.20 23.35
C PRO A 863 -5.93 10.24 23.03
N PHE A 864 -5.31 10.40 21.88
CA PHE A 864 -4.24 9.54 21.40
C PHE A 864 -2.88 10.26 21.32
N GLY A 865 -2.85 11.55 21.61
CA GLY A 865 -1.64 12.37 21.55
C GLY A 865 -1.28 12.82 20.13
N VAL A 866 -2.28 12.95 19.26
CA VAL A 866 -2.18 13.50 17.90
C VAL A 866 -3.21 14.62 17.78
N MET A 867 -3.10 15.45 16.75
CA MET A 867 -4.12 16.46 16.47
C MET A 867 -4.67 16.30 15.06
N GLY A 868 -5.94 16.54 14.89
CA GLY A 868 -6.68 16.40 13.66
C GLY A 868 -6.76 17.68 12.84
N GLU A 869 -7.23 17.53 11.62
CA GLU A 869 -7.61 18.60 10.69
C GLU A 869 -8.91 18.23 9.98
N MET A 870 -9.65 19.25 9.57
CA MET A 870 -10.85 19.08 8.75
C MET A 870 -10.47 18.93 7.29
N LEU A 871 -11.16 18.05 6.55
CA LEU A 871 -10.84 17.77 5.16
C LEU A 871 -11.80 18.47 4.19
N GLN A 872 -13.08 18.15 4.26
CA GLN A 872 -14.04 18.48 3.20
C GLN A 872 -14.70 19.84 3.44
N ASP A 873 -14.68 20.71 2.41
CA ASP A 873 -15.34 22.03 2.40
C ASP A 873 -15.02 22.91 3.64
N GLY A 874 -13.79 22.78 4.17
CA GLY A 874 -13.35 23.45 5.39
C GLY A 874 -14.00 22.90 6.67
N GLY A 875 -14.85 21.92 6.60
CA GLY A 875 -15.59 21.33 7.71
C GLY A 875 -16.48 22.33 8.43
N ASN A 876 -16.38 22.35 9.76
CA ASN A 876 -17.00 23.36 10.62
C ASN A 876 -15.92 24.04 11.45
N ALA A 877 -15.51 25.24 11.06
CA ALA A 877 -14.38 25.95 11.66
C ALA A 877 -14.63 26.36 13.12
N TRP A 878 -15.86 26.69 13.53
CA TRP A 878 -16.18 26.98 14.95
C TRP A 878 -16.02 25.75 15.82
N ARG A 879 -16.58 24.59 15.38
CA ARG A 879 -16.44 23.32 16.09
C ARG A 879 -14.98 22.84 16.06
N GLY A 880 -14.29 23.02 14.92
CA GLY A 880 -12.88 22.67 14.77
C GLY A 880 -12.00 23.41 15.78
N MET A 881 -12.22 24.70 16.02
CA MET A 881 -11.46 25.50 16.95
C MET A 881 -11.63 25.10 18.42
N LEU A 882 -12.63 24.32 18.77
CA LEU A 882 -12.71 23.71 20.12
C LEU A 882 -11.58 22.68 20.32
N TYR A 883 -11.09 22.07 19.23
CA TYR A 883 -10.05 21.04 19.25
C TYR A 883 -8.70 21.53 18.65
N GLY A 884 -8.57 22.83 18.40
CA GLY A 884 -7.38 23.39 17.76
C GLY A 884 -7.20 23.00 16.29
N MET A 885 -8.28 22.61 15.64
CA MET A 885 -8.30 22.13 14.25
C MET A 885 -8.57 23.25 13.25
N THR A 886 -7.97 23.15 12.07
CA THR A 886 -8.21 23.99 10.92
C THR A 886 -8.25 23.12 9.64
N SER A 887 -8.35 23.76 8.47
CA SER A 887 -8.33 23.11 7.16
C SER A 887 -7.04 23.40 6.39
N ARG A 888 -6.92 22.85 5.18
CA ARG A 888 -5.75 22.98 4.28
C ARG A 888 -6.13 23.74 3.02
N LEU A 889 -5.23 24.62 2.57
CA LEU A 889 -5.33 25.27 1.26
C LEU A 889 -4.95 24.29 0.12
N PRO A 890 -5.54 24.43 -1.08
CA PRO A 890 -6.87 24.97 -1.36
C PRO A 890 -7.95 23.88 -1.21
N TRP A 891 -7.56 22.64 -0.95
CA TRP A 891 -8.40 21.45 -1.05
C TRP A 891 -9.58 21.47 -0.06
N ALA A 892 -9.30 21.86 1.18
CA ALA A 892 -10.28 21.81 2.26
C ALA A 892 -10.77 23.22 2.68
N GLY A 893 -10.89 24.15 1.73
CA GLY A 893 -11.31 25.52 1.98
C GLY A 893 -10.15 26.49 2.17
N ASP A 894 -10.44 27.70 2.66
CA ASP A 894 -9.45 28.75 2.91
C ASP A 894 -9.39 29.11 4.41
N PRO A 895 -8.39 28.62 5.15
CA PRO A 895 -8.17 28.93 6.56
C PRO A 895 -7.35 30.20 6.81
N THR A 896 -6.93 30.96 5.81
CA THR A 896 -5.96 32.06 5.94
C THR A 896 -6.43 33.15 6.89
N HIS A 897 -7.73 33.45 6.92
CA HIS A 897 -8.32 34.41 7.86
C HIS A 897 -8.19 33.97 9.31
N LEU A 898 -8.34 32.68 9.59
CA LEU A 898 -8.10 32.12 10.92
C LEU A 898 -6.60 32.12 11.28
N TRP A 899 -5.72 31.80 10.35
CA TRP A 899 -4.27 31.88 10.56
C TRP A 899 -3.83 33.30 10.96
N LYS A 900 -4.40 34.33 10.32
CA LYS A 900 -4.14 35.72 10.68
C LYS A 900 -4.57 36.02 12.12
N VAL A 901 -5.76 35.56 12.53
CA VAL A 901 -6.22 35.73 13.93
C VAL A 901 -5.30 35.01 14.91
N TRP A 902 -4.81 33.81 14.54
CA TRP A 902 -3.86 33.07 15.36
C TRP A 902 -2.55 33.83 15.51
N ASP A 903 -2.03 34.44 14.45
CA ASP A 903 -0.81 35.25 14.49
C ASP A 903 -1.00 36.52 15.32
N ASP A 904 -2.08 37.26 15.10
CA ASP A 904 -2.43 38.49 15.85
C ASP A 904 -2.63 38.21 17.35
N PHE A 905 -3.18 37.06 17.68
CA PHE A 905 -3.30 36.62 19.06
C PHE A 905 -1.98 36.06 19.62
N GLY A 906 -1.16 35.43 18.79
CA GLY A 906 0.03 34.65 19.16
C GLY A 906 -0.35 33.33 19.78
N ILE A 907 -1.19 32.54 19.12
CA ILE A 907 -1.77 31.31 19.63
C ILE A 907 -0.70 30.26 19.96
N GLN A 908 0.44 30.26 19.23
CA GLN A 908 1.58 29.35 19.44
C GLN A 908 2.21 29.44 20.85
N ASP A 909 1.98 30.55 21.55
CA ASP A 909 2.49 30.79 22.90
C ASP A 909 1.39 30.59 23.97
N SER A 910 0.22 30.07 23.58
CA SER A 910 -0.89 29.83 24.47
C SER A 910 -0.93 28.37 24.96
N GLN A 911 -1.51 28.17 26.14
CA GLN A 911 -1.90 26.87 26.65
C GLN A 911 -3.35 26.59 26.24
N MET A 912 -3.57 25.52 25.49
CA MET A 912 -4.91 25.06 25.13
C MET A 912 -5.50 24.27 26.29
N ILE A 913 -6.66 24.70 26.81
CA ILE A 913 -7.44 24.02 27.85
C ILE A 913 -8.83 23.75 27.29
N GLY A 914 -9.08 22.51 26.86
CA GLY A 914 -10.32 22.14 26.18
C GLY A 914 -11.51 22.01 27.14
N TYR A 915 -12.71 22.08 26.60
CA TYR A 915 -13.98 21.92 27.37
C TYR A 915 -14.07 20.59 28.15
N TRP A 916 -13.35 19.54 27.71
CA TRP A 916 -13.28 18.24 28.39
C TRP A 916 -12.44 18.25 29.67
N VAL A 917 -11.66 19.31 29.91
CA VAL A 917 -10.83 19.48 31.10
C VAL A 917 -11.66 20.07 32.22
N LYS A 918 -11.73 19.40 33.36
CA LYS A 918 -12.56 19.88 34.52
C LYS A 918 -12.14 21.26 34.99
N SER A 919 -10.86 21.59 34.92
CA SER A 919 -10.26 22.88 35.31
C SER A 919 -10.29 23.91 34.18
N CYS A 920 -11.02 23.70 33.08
CA CYS A 920 -11.13 24.72 32.04
C CYS A 920 -11.67 26.03 32.63
N PRO A 921 -10.88 27.15 32.49
CA PRO A 921 -11.20 28.40 33.17
C PRO A 921 -12.35 29.17 32.52
N VAL A 922 -12.84 28.73 31.35
CA VAL A 922 -14.01 29.33 30.72
C VAL A 922 -14.99 28.23 30.38
N LYS A 923 -16.20 28.30 30.85
CA LYS A 923 -17.32 27.38 30.60
C LYS A 923 -18.56 28.17 30.20
N THR A 924 -19.54 27.51 29.59
CA THR A 924 -20.83 28.11 29.31
C THR A 924 -21.91 27.59 30.29
N ASP A 925 -23.01 28.35 30.46
CA ASP A 925 -24.16 27.92 31.18
C ASP A 925 -25.16 27.10 30.33
N ASN A 926 -24.84 26.85 29.04
CA ASN A 926 -25.61 26.07 28.10
C ASN A 926 -24.89 24.78 27.70
N LYS A 927 -25.54 23.62 27.88
CA LYS A 927 -24.95 22.30 27.58
C LYS A 927 -24.65 22.06 26.11
N ASP A 928 -25.36 22.76 25.21
CA ASP A 928 -25.22 22.60 23.76
C ASP A 928 -24.23 23.63 23.14
N VAL A 929 -23.60 24.49 23.98
CA VAL A 929 -22.54 25.42 23.59
C VAL A 929 -21.30 25.13 24.42
N LEU A 930 -20.22 24.78 23.78
CA LEU A 930 -18.97 24.40 24.45
C LEU A 930 -17.91 25.49 24.28
N ALA A 931 -16.99 25.56 25.24
CA ALA A 931 -15.92 26.54 25.27
C ALA A 931 -14.56 25.90 25.47
N THR A 932 -13.59 26.25 24.63
CA THR A 932 -12.15 25.96 24.81
C THR A 932 -11.39 27.26 24.99
N ALA A 933 -10.49 27.31 25.99
CA ALA A 933 -9.66 28.46 26.28
C ALA A 933 -8.22 28.28 25.80
N TYR A 934 -7.70 29.25 25.06
CA TYR A 934 -6.28 29.38 24.70
C TYR A 934 -5.66 30.48 25.54
N VAL A 935 -4.99 30.09 26.64
CA VAL A 935 -4.61 30.97 27.73
C VAL A 935 -3.18 31.49 27.55
N LYS A 936 -3.02 32.80 27.56
CA LYS A 936 -1.74 33.52 27.66
C LYS A 936 -1.76 34.39 28.92
N LYS A 937 -0.60 34.91 29.35
CA LYS A 937 -0.53 35.85 30.46
C LYS A 937 -1.40 37.06 30.16
N ARG A 938 -2.48 37.25 30.99
CA ARG A 938 -3.44 38.37 30.91
C ARG A 938 -4.22 38.50 29.58
N LYS A 939 -4.29 37.44 28.77
CA LYS A 939 -5.03 37.43 27.52
C LYS A 939 -5.48 36.01 27.18
N VAL A 940 -6.72 35.83 26.82
CA VAL A 940 -7.31 34.52 26.48
C VAL A 940 -8.07 34.62 25.18
N LEU A 941 -7.85 33.67 24.25
CA LEU A 941 -8.75 33.43 23.11
C LEU A 941 -9.73 32.35 23.54
N VAL A 942 -11.01 32.68 23.55
CA VAL A 942 -12.11 31.73 23.89
C VAL A 942 -12.78 31.31 22.59
N SER A 943 -12.72 30.03 22.28
CA SER A 943 -13.47 29.44 21.18
C SER A 943 -14.79 28.89 21.70
N LEU A 944 -15.91 29.37 21.14
CA LEU A 944 -17.26 28.85 21.41
C LEU A 944 -17.78 28.14 20.16
N ALA A 945 -18.47 27.01 20.34
CA ALA A 945 -19.22 26.37 19.26
C ALA A 945 -20.52 25.72 19.74
N SER A 946 -21.54 25.75 18.87
CA SER A 946 -22.90 25.31 19.17
C SER A 946 -23.24 23.99 18.49
N TRP A 947 -23.92 23.12 19.24
CA TRP A 947 -24.68 21.94 18.77
C TRP A 947 -26.19 22.13 18.99
N ALA A 948 -26.61 23.32 19.44
CA ALA A 948 -28.03 23.65 19.55
C ALA A 948 -28.71 23.66 18.19
N LYS A 949 -30.02 23.33 18.14
CA LYS A 949 -30.81 23.30 16.90
C LYS A 949 -31.43 24.66 16.55
N GLU A 950 -31.39 25.59 17.49
CA GLU A 950 -31.87 26.97 17.36
C GLU A 950 -30.87 27.93 17.99
N THR A 951 -31.00 29.22 17.71
CA THR A 951 -30.18 30.26 18.35
C THR A 951 -30.39 30.28 19.86
N VAL A 952 -29.33 30.10 20.59
CA VAL A 952 -29.33 30.12 22.06
C VAL A 952 -28.50 31.30 22.57
N HIS A 953 -28.84 31.74 23.80
CA HIS A 953 -28.08 32.77 24.47
C HIS A 953 -27.37 32.14 25.67
N CYS A 954 -26.08 32.19 25.70
CA CYS A 954 -25.27 31.62 26.79
C CYS A 954 -24.43 32.67 27.49
N ARG A 955 -24.17 32.45 28.78
CA ARG A 955 -23.23 33.22 29.60
C ARG A 955 -21.92 32.45 29.75
N LEU A 956 -20.83 33.17 29.86
CA LEU A 956 -19.52 32.61 30.18
C LEU A 956 -19.35 32.56 31.70
N ASN A 957 -19.05 31.41 32.24
CA ASN A 957 -18.58 31.20 33.60
C ASN A 957 -17.06 31.23 33.58
N ILE A 958 -16.46 32.36 34.02
CA ILE A 958 -15.03 32.65 33.94
C ILE A 958 -14.38 32.51 35.31
N ASP A 959 -13.36 31.66 35.43
CA ASP A 959 -12.49 31.60 36.59
C ASP A 959 -11.41 32.69 36.49
N TRP A 960 -11.72 33.85 37.00
CA TRP A 960 -10.86 35.03 36.97
C TRP A 960 -9.52 34.81 37.66
N ASN A 961 -9.50 34.04 38.75
CA ASN A 961 -8.28 33.74 39.49
C ASN A 961 -7.36 32.86 38.69
N ALA A 962 -7.88 31.81 38.04
CA ALA A 962 -7.10 30.92 37.19
C ALA A 962 -6.52 31.66 36.00
N LEU A 963 -7.20 32.67 35.47
CA LEU A 963 -6.72 33.48 34.35
C LEU A 963 -5.81 34.63 34.77
N GLY A 964 -5.78 35.01 36.06
CA GLY A 964 -5.05 36.14 36.56
C GLY A 964 -5.53 37.50 36.02
N LEU A 965 -6.83 37.63 35.76
CA LEU A 965 -7.47 38.82 35.20
C LEU A 965 -8.38 39.51 36.27
N ASP A 966 -8.41 40.85 36.24
CA ASP A 966 -9.30 41.65 37.05
C ASP A 966 -10.68 41.78 36.36
N PRO A 967 -11.77 41.20 36.91
CA PRO A 967 -13.08 41.25 36.26
C PRO A 967 -13.58 42.67 35.97
N LYS A 968 -13.15 43.67 36.74
CA LYS A 968 -13.53 45.07 36.55
C LYS A 968 -12.83 45.77 35.38
N LYS A 969 -11.68 45.25 34.94
CA LYS A 969 -10.89 45.79 33.85
C LYS A 969 -11.00 44.97 32.57
N ALA A 970 -11.51 43.75 32.72
CA ALA A 970 -11.55 42.79 31.62
C ALA A 970 -12.51 43.25 30.50
N LYS A 971 -12.06 43.12 29.27
CA LYS A 971 -12.78 43.38 28.02
C LYS A 971 -12.97 42.10 27.25
N LEU A 972 -14.18 41.85 26.78
CA LEU A 972 -14.51 40.70 25.98
C LEU A 972 -14.94 41.19 24.58
N TYR A 973 -14.24 40.78 23.51
CA TYR A 973 -14.61 41.19 22.20
C TYR A 973 -14.39 40.07 21.16
N ALA A 974 -15.25 40.00 20.16
CA ALA A 974 -15.08 39.20 18.97
C ALA A 974 -14.36 40.08 17.93
N PRO A 975 -13.16 39.73 17.46
CA PRO A 975 -12.55 40.38 16.30
C PRO A 975 -13.36 40.12 15.03
N GLY A 976 -13.45 41.10 14.15
CA GLY A 976 -13.99 40.89 12.81
C GLY A 976 -13.07 39.97 12.01
N ILE A 977 -13.63 38.87 11.51
CA ILE A 977 -12.91 37.89 10.68
C ILE A 977 -13.72 37.71 9.39
N GLU A 978 -13.10 38.02 8.26
CA GLU A 978 -13.73 37.95 6.95
C GLU A 978 -14.33 36.56 6.70
N ASN A 979 -15.55 36.50 6.18
CA ASN A 979 -16.33 35.29 5.90
C ASN A 979 -16.55 34.35 7.11
N PHE A 980 -16.26 34.83 8.34
CA PHE A 980 -16.35 34.00 9.55
C PHE A 980 -17.22 34.63 10.63
N GLN A 981 -16.87 35.81 11.15
CA GLN A 981 -17.64 36.53 12.17
C GLN A 981 -17.49 38.03 12.08
N GLY A 982 -18.55 38.78 12.50
CA GLY A 982 -18.52 40.24 12.64
C GLY A 982 -17.78 40.68 13.90
N SER A 983 -17.31 41.97 13.92
CA SER A 983 -16.74 42.55 15.13
C SER A 983 -17.82 42.95 16.13
N VAL A 984 -17.75 42.43 17.37
CA VAL A 984 -18.68 42.73 18.42
C VAL A 984 -17.95 42.83 19.76
N THR A 985 -18.34 43.78 20.61
CA THR A 985 -17.88 43.86 21.99
C THR A 985 -18.98 43.43 22.92
N PHE A 986 -18.67 42.54 23.86
CA PHE A 986 -19.54 42.08 24.93
C PHE A 986 -18.98 42.51 26.27
N LYS A 987 -19.83 42.60 27.26
CA LYS A 987 -19.41 42.55 28.66
C LYS A 987 -19.27 41.10 29.12
N PRO A 988 -18.34 40.77 30.02
CA PRO A 988 -18.18 39.39 30.48
C PRO A 988 -19.44 38.73 31.04
N GLU A 989 -20.41 39.54 31.59
CA GLU A 989 -21.67 39.08 32.12
C GLU A 989 -22.81 38.98 31.08
N ASP A 990 -22.59 39.43 29.83
CA ASP A 990 -23.64 39.46 28.83
C ASP A 990 -24.06 38.03 28.42
N LYS A 991 -25.31 37.91 27.95
CA LYS A 991 -25.77 36.73 27.26
C LYS A 991 -25.37 36.81 25.80
N ILE A 992 -24.42 35.96 25.38
CA ILE A 992 -23.88 35.91 24.02
C ILE A 992 -24.81 35.08 23.15
N PRO A 993 -25.31 35.61 22.02
CA PRO A 993 -26.13 34.84 21.09
C PRO A 993 -25.22 33.90 20.30
N VAL A 994 -25.61 32.64 20.18
CA VAL A 994 -24.88 31.61 19.42
C VAL A 994 -25.86 30.87 18.51
N GLU A 995 -25.65 31.00 17.21
CA GLU A 995 -26.49 30.36 16.17
C GLU A 995 -26.23 28.86 16.06
N PRO A 996 -27.17 28.07 15.52
CA PRO A 996 -26.96 26.65 15.23
C PRO A 996 -25.74 26.41 14.37
N GLY A 997 -24.89 25.46 14.76
CA GLY A 997 -23.68 25.07 14.01
C GLY A 997 -22.59 26.14 13.93
N ARG A 998 -22.79 27.30 14.55
CA ARG A 998 -21.85 28.42 14.63
C ARG A 998 -21.26 28.61 16.03
N GLY A 999 -20.46 29.63 16.20
CA GLY A 999 -19.83 29.99 17.46
C GLY A 999 -19.22 31.37 17.42
N TRP A 1000 -18.25 31.59 18.29
CA TRP A 1000 -17.47 32.82 18.38
C TRP A 1000 -16.03 32.53 18.73
N LEU A 1001 -15.12 33.28 18.12
CA LEU A 1001 -13.77 33.47 18.63
C LEU A 1001 -13.75 34.81 19.39
N LEU A 1002 -13.63 34.75 20.71
CA LEU A 1002 -13.66 35.90 21.61
C LEU A 1002 -12.28 36.11 22.21
N VAL A 1003 -11.85 37.36 22.29
CA VAL A 1003 -10.61 37.73 22.97
C VAL A 1003 -11.03 38.36 24.32
N LEU A 1004 -10.58 37.76 25.43
CA LEU A 1004 -10.71 38.26 26.79
C LEU A 1004 -9.35 38.81 27.24
N SER A 1005 -9.28 40.08 27.60
CA SER A 1005 -8.02 40.74 28.01
C SER A 1005 -8.31 41.96 28.93
N GLU A 1006 -7.29 42.42 29.63
CA GLU A 1006 -7.32 43.71 30.36
C GLU A 1006 -6.85 44.86 29.47
#